data_475ecefdf457dc52bd130789dde74b52
#
_entry.id   475ecefdf457dc52bd130789dde74b52
#
_cell.length_a   1.000
_cell.length_b   1.000
_cell.length_c   1.000
_cell.angle_alpha   90.00
_cell.angle_beta   90.00
_cell.angle_gamma   90.00
#
_symmetry.space_group_name_H-M   'P 1'
#
loop_
_entity.id
_entity.type
_entity.pdbx_description
1 polymer ?
#
loop_
_entity_poly.entity_id
_entity_poly.type
_entity_poly.pdbx_seq_one_letter_code
_entity_poly.pdbx_strand_id
1 'polypeptide(L)'
;NNPLQERIKFLGIFSNNQDEFFRVRVGTLNRLVTLNEKEYPKKATYYRNILNEVYDTVRKEQQKFSSVFEEVRKDLENKRVYILNENEISEEHGQFVKRYFKEEVRQYLFPIIIKKLKDPEYLKDKNIYLGVILHREEKPDKPHLAIIKIPTANVDRFLVLPSHEGNQYIIMLDDVIRYCLDDIFGVFNYSGYEAYTFKFSRDAELDIEEDVSKSFLEILSDSLKKRKTSPPVRFVYDRNMPDMLRDKILSKISGGKTYHLVEGDRYHNSKDFMNFPDLLGPEHSYEKIAPLWHKDIIERESVFNTIQKKDILLHYPYQSFNHMLDMLREASIDPKVRSIRITLYRVANQSAVINALINASRNGKNVKVFLEVQARFDEKQNIYLAEKLQEAGVKIIKNIPGFKIHAKLLLIRRKEDNKNLYFGYIGTGNFNESTAKQYVDVGLLTSDRGMTHEIRKVFELFEATYRPMRFRHLIVSPFSTRNFFMKMLEYEINEAKAGRESWAIIKLNNLDDKRIVNKLYKASQAGVKIKMIIRSICTLVPGVKEISENIEVFSILDKYLEHARITAFCHGGDTNVFIGSADWMGRNLDNRVEVTAPVRDETLKQELLDMLDIQLRDNTKARIVDGTFSNRFKQNKLPKVRTQWDTYDYLKQKHYKNPS
;
A
#
# COMPACT_ATOMS: atom_id res chain seq x y z
N ASN A 1 -9.94 -9.01 -21.13
CA ASN A 1 -10.21 -10.09 -20.18
C ASN A 1 -8.96 -10.35 -19.34
N ASN A 2 -9.09 -10.30 -18.02
CA ASN A 2 -7.98 -10.62 -17.12
C ASN A 2 -7.92 -12.14 -16.92
N PRO A 3 -6.73 -12.74 -16.76
CA PRO A 3 -6.58 -14.15 -16.41
C PRO A 3 -7.34 -14.50 -15.11
N LEU A 4 -7.81 -15.74 -14.98
CA LEU A 4 -8.69 -16.15 -13.88
C LEU A 4 -8.01 -16.03 -12.52
N GLN A 5 -6.75 -16.44 -12.38
CA GLN A 5 -5.97 -16.30 -11.16
C GLN A 5 -5.82 -14.83 -10.72
N GLU A 6 -5.69 -13.92 -11.67
CA GLU A 6 -5.61 -12.49 -11.38
C GLU A 6 -6.97 -11.92 -10.96
N ARG A 7 -8.08 -12.41 -11.53
CA ARG A 7 -9.43 -12.00 -11.09
C ARG A 7 -9.66 -12.36 -9.62
N ILE A 8 -9.20 -13.53 -9.19
CA ILE A 8 -9.25 -13.96 -7.79
C ILE A 8 -8.42 -13.01 -6.90
N LYS A 9 -7.19 -12.70 -7.32
CA LYS A 9 -6.34 -11.75 -6.58
C LYS A 9 -6.96 -10.36 -6.49
N PHE A 10 -7.61 -9.86 -7.55
CA PHE A 10 -8.28 -8.56 -7.52
C PHE A 10 -9.46 -8.53 -6.55
N LEU A 11 -10.19 -9.63 -6.37
CA LEU A 11 -11.20 -9.74 -5.29
C LEU A 11 -10.55 -9.58 -3.91
N GLY A 12 -9.37 -10.19 -3.72
CA GLY A 12 -8.58 -10.00 -2.49
C GLY A 12 -8.14 -8.56 -2.27
N ILE A 13 -7.65 -7.89 -3.30
CA ILE A 13 -7.24 -6.48 -3.26
C ILE A 13 -8.42 -5.57 -2.92
N PHE A 14 -9.59 -5.79 -3.55
CA PHE A 14 -10.81 -5.05 -3.25
C PHE A 14 -11.20 -5.17 -1.77
N SER A 15 -11.23 -6.39 -1.23
CA SER A 15 -11.55 -6.65 0.17
C SER A 15 -10.57 -5.94 1.12
N ASN A 16 -9.27 -5.97 0.82
CA ASN A 16 -8.26 -5.29 1.61
C ASN A 16 -8.42 -3.76 1.59
N ASN A 17 -8.70 -3.19 0.42
CA ASN A 17 -8.93 -1.75 0.27
C ASN A 17 -10.19 -1.29 1.01
N GLN A 18 -11.26 -2.09 0.98
CA GLN A 18 -12.49 -1.82 1.72
C GLN A 18 -12.25 -1.84 3.24
N ASP A 19 -11.47 -2.81 3.75
CA ASP A 19 -11.10 -2.85 5.17
C ASP A 19 -10.29 -1.60 5.58
N GLU A 20 -9.36 -1.14 4.75
CA GLU A 20 -8.60 0.09 5.00
C GLU A 20 -9.50 1.33 4.97
N PHE A 21 -10.42 1.41 4.01
CA PHE A 21 -11.40 2.50 3.90
C PHE A 21 -12.24 2.64 5.18
N PHE A 22 -12.77 1.54 5.70
CA PHE A 22 -13.54 1.55 6.95
C PHE A 22 -12.70 2.00 8.13
N ARG A 23 -11.50 1.46 8.27
CA ARG A 23 -10.61 1.78 9.39
C ARG A 23 -10.12 3.22 9.41
N VAL A 24 -10.02 3.84 8.24
CA VAL A 24 -9.44 5.18 8.09
C VAL A 24 -10.53 6.22 7.85
N ARG A 25 -11.32 6.09 6.78
CA ARG A 25 -12.27 7.12 6.36
C ARG A 25 -13.56 7.08 7.17
N VAL A 26 -14.14 5.90 7.29
CA VAL A 26 -15.36 5.73 8.10
C VAL A 26 -15.06 5.97 9.58
N GLY A 27 -13.90 5.52 10.08
CA GLY A 27 -13.43 5.84 11.44
C GLY A 27 -13.35 7.36 11.67
N THR A 28 -12.74 8.11 10.75
CA THR A 28 -12.68 9.57 10.83
C THR A 28 -14.06 10.22 10.82
N LEU A 29 -14.95 9.79 9.91
CA LEU A 29 -16.32 10.34 9.86
C LEU A 29 -17.10 10.06 11.15
N ASN A 30 -16.99 8.87 11.73
CA ASN A 30 -17.61 8.54 13.00
C ASN A 30 -17.12 9.45 14.14
N ARG A 31 -15.80 9.71 14.20
CA ARG A 31 -15.26 10.68 15.20
C ARG A 31 -15.79 12.09 14.98
N LEU A 32 -15.86 12.55 13.72
CA LEU A 32 -16.41 13.87 13.39
C LEU A 32 -17.88 13.99 13.78
N VAL A 33 -18.68 12.94 13.63
CA VAL A 33 -20.06 12.91 14.14
C VAL A 33 -20.04 13.06 15.66
N THR A 34 -19.29 12.22 16.39
CA THR A 34 -19.25 12.22 17.86
C THR A 34 -18.73 13.55 18.41
N LEU A 35 -17.67 14.12 17.84
CA LEU A 35 -17.10 15.40 18.30
C LEU A 35 -18.04 16.59 18.08
N ASN A 36 -18.84 16.57 17.00
CA ASN A 36 -19.73 17.68 16.69
C ASN A 36 -21.15 17.51 17.25
N GLU A 37 -21.50 16.35 17.82
CA GLU A 37 -22.87 16.02 18.20
C GLU A 37 -23.45 17.00 19.24
N LYS A 38 -22.65 17.46 20.21
CA LYS A 38 -23.08 18.39 21.27
C LYS A 38 -23.00 19.85 20.85
N GLU A 39 -21.88 20.27 20.23
CA GLU A 39 -21.59 21.70 19.98
C GLU A 39 -22.05 22.19 18.61
N TYR A 40 -22.05 21.29 17.61
CA TYR A 40 -22.36 21.64 16.22
C TYR A 40 -23.31 20.61 15.57
N PRO A 41 -24.57 20.48 16.01
CA PRO A 41 -25.49 19.42 15.56
C PRO A 41 -25.69 19.37 14.04
N LYS A 42 -25.70 20.53 13.37
CA LYS A 42 -25.82 20.61 11.89
C LYS A 42 -24.64 19.96 11.18
N LYS A 43 -23.42 20.14 11.72
CA LYS A 43 -22.21 19.46 11.17
C LYS A 43 -22.26 17.96 11.43
N ALA A 44 -22.68 17.55 12.62
CA ALA A 44 -22.86 16.14 12.94
C ALA A 44 -23.86 15.47 11.98
N THR A 45 -25.00 16.13 11.71
CA THR A 45 -26.00 15.65 10.74
C THR A 45 -25.41 15.56 9.33
N TYR A 46 -24.65 16.54 8.88
CA TYR A 46 -23.96 16.49 7.57
C TYR A 46 -23.04 15.27 7.46
N TYR A 47 -22.18 15.01 8.45
CA TYR A 47 -21.29 13.84 8.43
C TYR A 47 -22.06 12.51 8.54
N ARG A 48 -23.19 12.49 9.25
CA ARG A 48 -24.07 11.31 9.35
C ARG A 48 -24.72 10.99 8.00
N ASN A 49 -25.13 11.99 7.25
CA ASN A 49 -25.67 11.80 5.90
C ASN A 49 -24.61 11.21 4.96
N ILE A 50 -23.37 11.72 4.99
CA ILE A 50 -22.26 11.14 4.23
C ILE A 50 -22.03 9.68 4.61
N LEU A 51 -22.07 9.33 5.91
CA LEU A 51 -21.94 7.95 6.37
C LEU A 51 -23.04 7.05 5.81
N ASN A 52 -24.29 7.52 5.78
CA ASN A 52 -25.40 6.76 5.22
C ASN A 52 -25.20 6.49 3.72
N GLU A 53 -24.79 7.49 2.94
CA GLU A 53 -24.46 7.34 1.52
C GLU A 53 -23.31 6.33 1.31
N VAL A 54 -22.28 6.39 2.16
CA VAL A 54 -21.17 5.43 2.14
C VAL A 54 -21.69 4.01 2.40
N TYR A 55 -22.54 3.83 3.41
CA TYR A 55 -23.07 2.51 3.75
C TYR A 55 -23.95 1.93 2.64
N ASP A 56 -24.78 2.75 2.00
CA ASP A 56 -25.60 2.32 0.87
C ASP A 56 -24.76 1.94 -0.34
N THR A 57 -23.70 2.72 -0.61
CA THR A 57 -22.74 2.40 -1.68
C THR A 57 -22.02 1.09 -1.42
N VAL A 58 -21.50 0.91 -0.21
CA VAL A 58 -20.80 -0.32 0.20
C VAL A 58 -21.72 -1.55 0.12
N ARG A 59 -23.00 -1.40 0.46
CA ARG A 59 -23.99 -2.51 0.34
C ARG A 59 -24.14 -2.95 -1.12
N LYS A 60 -24.23 -2.01 -2.06
CA LYS A 60 -24.30 -2.30 -3.52
C LYS A 60 -23.01 -2.95 -4.01
N GLU A 61 -21.85 -2.44 -3.56
CA GLU A 61 -20.55 -3.01 -3.91
C GLU A 61 -20.39 -4.44 -3.36
N GLN A 62 -20.90 -4.72 -2.16
CA GLN A 62 -20.87 -6.07 -1.56
C GLN A 62 -21.72 -7.04 -2.37
N GLN A 63 -22.92 -6.64 -2.79
CA GLN A 63 -23.77 -7.46 -3.65
C GLN A 63 -23.08 -7.78 -4.98
N LYS A 64 -22.44 -6.77 -5.61
CA LYS A 64 -21.67 -6.97 -6.82
C LYS A 64 -20.45 -7.88 -6.60
N PHE A 65 -19.78 -7.72 -5.46
CA PHE A 65 -18.65 -8.59 -5.08
C PHE A 65 -19.09 -10.06 -5.01
N SER A 66 -20.20 -10.34 -4.33
CA SER A 66 -20.74 -11.70 -4.20
C SER A 66 -21.11 -12.29 -5.57
N SER A 67 -21.74 -11.49 -6.46
CA SER A 67 -22.04 -11.92 -7.84
C SER A 67 -20.77 -12.26 -8.63
N VAL A 68 -19.74 -11.40 -8.58
CA VAL A 68 -18.47 -11.64 -9.27
C VAL A 68 -17.71 -12.84 -8.69
N PHE A 69 -17.81 -13.07 -7.38
CA PHE A 69 -17.20 -14.26 -6.76
C PHE A 69 -17.86 -15.54 -7.24
N GLU A 70 -19.20 -15.56 -7.36
CA GLU A 70 -19.92 -16.72 -7.91
C GLU A 70 -19.59 -16.97 -9.40
N GLU A 71 -19.40 -15.91 -10.19
CA GLU A 71 -18.89 -16.05 -11.58
C GLU A 71 -17.49 -16.68 -11.61
N VAL A 72 -16.59 -16.21 -10.73
CA VAL A 72 -15.24 -16.74 -10.61
C VAL A 72 -15.27 -18.22 -10.16
N ARG A 73 -16.15 -18.57 -9.22
CA ARG A 73 -16.32 -19.97 -8.77
C ARG A 73 -16.75 -20.88 -9.91
N LYS A 74 -17.72 -20.47 -10.72
CA LYS A 74 -18.14 -21.22 -11.92
C LYS A 74 -17.02 -21.35 -12.95
N ASP A 75 -16.23 -20.28 -13.16
CA ASP A 75 -15.08 -20.33 -14.04
C ASP A 75 -13.97 -21.28 -13.54
N LEU A 76 -13.80 -21.41 -12.22
CA LEU A 76 -12.91 -22.39 -11.60
C LEU A 76 -13.42 -23.82 -11.83
N GLU A 77 -14.71 -24.08 -11.61
CA GLU A 77 -15.36 -25.37 -11.83
C GLU A 77 -15.22 -25.82 -13.30
N ASN A 78 -15.36 -24.88 -14.27
CA ASN A 78 -15.10 -25.13 -15.68
C ASN A 78 -13.63 -25.54 -15.98
N LYS A 79 -12.72 -25.21 -15.06
CA LYS A 79 -11.31 -25.61 -15.10
C LYS A 79 -10.99 -26.78 -14.18
N ARG A 80 -12.01 -27.48 -13.70
CA ARG A 80 -11.93 -28.62 -12.78
C ARG A 80 -11.27 -28.27 -11.44
N VAL A 81 -11.45 -27.04 -10.96
CA VAL A 81 -11.03 -26.60 -9.63
C VAL A 81 -12.28 -26.28 -8.81
N TYR A 82 -12.49 -27.01 -7.74
CA TYR A 82 -13.69 -26.94 -6.91
C TYR A 82 -13.36 -26.41 -5.51
N ILE A 83 -14.09 -25.40 -5.05
CA ILE A 83 -14.03 -24.92 -3.67
C ILE A 83 -15.17 -25.57 -2.93
N LEU A 84 -14.84 -26.51 -2.02
CA LEU A 84 -15.79 -27.28 -1.24
C LEU A 84 -15.96 -26.68 0.17
N ASN A 85 -17.15 -26.88 0.74
CA ASN A 85 -17.39 -26.65 2.17
C ASN A 85 -17.42 -27.99 2.94
N GLU A 86 -17.57 -27.95 4.26
CA GLU A 86 -17.52 -29.13 5.14
C GLU A 86 -18.62 -30.16 4.88
N ASN A 87 -19.72 -29.78 4.19
CA ASN A 87 -20.83 -30.68 3.86
C ASN A 87 -20.68 -31.32 2.47
N GLU A 88 -19.72 -30.84 1.65
CA GLU A 88 -19.54 -31.26 0.25
C GLU A 88 -18.35 -32.20 0.07
N ILE A 89 -17.54 -32.42 1.11
CA ILE A 89 -16.36 -33.27 1.04
C ILE A 89 -16.70 -34.75 1.08
N SER A 90 -15.96 -35.55 0.31
CA SER A 90 -16.06 -37.02 0.34
C SER A 90 -15.49 -37.59 1.63
N GLU A 91 -15.72 -38.89 1.89
CA GLU A 91 -15.15 -39.58 3.04
C GLU A 91 -13.61 -39.57 3.01
N GLU A 92 -13.00 -39.77 1.85
CA GLU A 92 -11.54 -39.69 1.66
C GLU A 92 -11.00 -38.30 1.97
N HIS A 93 -11.65 -37.24 1.46
CA HIS A 93 -11.31 -35.86 1.82
C HIS A 93 -11.48 -35.60 3.32
N GLY A 94 -12.54 -36.14 3.93
CA GLY A 94 -12.80 -36.00 5.36
C GLY A 94 -11.68 -36.60 6.23
N GLN A 95 -11.18 -37.80 5.84
CA GLN A 95 -10.04 -38.41 6.52
C GLN A 95 -8.78 -37.57 6.38
N PHE A 96 -8.52 -37.02 5.19
CA PHE A 96 -7.39 -36.12 4.94
C PHE A 96 -7.51 -34.84 5.79
N VAL A 97 -8.69 -34.20 5.81
CA VAL A 97 -8.97 -33.00 6.59
C VAL A 97 -8.78 -33.24 8.09
N LYS A 98 -9.28 -34.38 8.64
CA LYS A 98 -9.08 -34.72 10.06
C LYS A 98 -7.61 -34.92 10.42
N ARG A 99 -6.83 -35.57 9.53
CA ARG A 99 -5.40 -35.74 9.75
C ARG A 99 -4.68 -34.38 9.75
N TYR A 100 -4.89 -33.58 8.71
CA TYR A 100 -4.34 -32.23 8.61
C TYR A 100 -4.71 -31.35 9.81
N PHE A 101 -5.97 -31.41 10.23
CA PHE A 101 -6.44 -30.70 11.41
C PHE A 101 -5.65 -31.08 12.68
N LYS A 102 -5.44 -32.35 12.91
CA LYS A 102 -4.70 -32.85 14.09
C LYS A 102 -3.22 -32.43 14.06
N GLU A 103 -2.58 -32.54 12.91
CA GLU A 103 -1.15 -32.30 12.75
C GLU A 103 -0.81 -30.82 12.70
N GLU A 104 -1.57 -30.02 11.95
CA GLU A 104 -1.20 -28.66 11.60
C GLU A 104 -2.06 -27.57 12.25
N VAL A 105 -3.36 -27.81 12.44
CA VAL A 105 -4.32 -26.74 12.83
C VAL A 105 -4.56 -26.71 14.34
N ARG A 106 -4.82 -27.85 14.95
CA ARG A 106 -5.31 -27.99 16.32
C ARG A 106 -4.44 -27.26 17.36
N GLN A 107 -3.12 -27.29 17.20
CA GLN A 107 -2.17 -26.65 18.11
C GLN A 107 -2.34 -25.12 18.23
N TYR A 108 -2.99 -24.47 17.25
CA TYR A 108 -3.23 -23.02 17.24
C TYR A 108 -4.64 -22.62 17.66
N LEU A 109 -5.51 -23.60 17.99
CA LEU A 109 -6.90 -23.34 18.34
C LEU A 109 -7.09 -23.30 19.87
N PHE A 110 -7.55 -22.17 20.35
CA PHE A 110 -7.87 -21.94 21.76
C PHE A 110 -9.29 -21.38 21.88
N PRO A 111 -10.33 -22.24 21.91
CA PRO A 111 -11.72 -21.82 22.04
C PRO A 111 -11.97 -21.07 23.36
N ILE A 112 -12.82 -20.05 23.30
CA ILE A 112 -13.20 -19.24 24.45
C ILE A 112 -14.72 -19.32 24.63
N ILE A 113 -15.16 -19.74 25.80
CA ILE A 113 -16.57 -19.66 26.17
C ILE A 113 -16.94 -18.18 26.41
N ILE A 114 -17.88 -17.65 25.63
CA ILE A 114 -18.20 -16.21 25.61
C ILE A 114 -18.58 -15.67 26.99
N LYS A 115 -19.31 -16.46 27.79
CA LYS A 115 -19.71 -16.06 29.17
C LYS A 115 -18.47 -15.76 30.04
N LYS A 116 -17.35 -16.45 29.83
CA LYS A 116 -16.12 -16.34 30.60
C LYS A 116 -15.17 -15.28 30.06
N LEU A 117 -15.42 -14.73 28.89
CA LEU A 117 -14.58 -13.68 28.30
C LEU A 117 -14.71 -12.39 29.14
N LYS A 118 -13.68 -12.08 29.92
CA LYS A 118 -13.60 -10.88 30.78
C LYS A 118 -12.89 -9.73 30.06
N ASP A 119 -11.89 -10.05 29.25
CA ASP A 119 -11.03 -9.06 28.58
C ASP A 119 -11.35 -8.98 27.07
N PRO A 120 -11.93 -7.85 26.61
CA PRO A 120 -12.20 -7.63 25.19
C PRO A 120 -10.93 -7.49 24.34
N GLU A 121 -9.75 -7.24 24.93
CA GLU A 121 -8.47 -7.16 24.19
C GLU A 121 -8.06 -8.50 23.57
N TYR A 122 -8.61 -9.61 24.05
CA TYR A 122 -8.35 -10.92 23.47
C TYR A 122 -8.87 -11.03 22.03
N LEU A 123 -9.98 -10.35 21.73
CA LEU A 123 -10.53 -10.29 20.39
C LEU A 123 -9.87 -9.13 19.62
N LYS A 124 -8.96 -9.48 18.73
CA LYS A 124 -8.20 -8.50 17.93
C LYS A 124 -8.90 -8.22 16.61
N ASP A 125 -8.90 -6.97 16.18
CA ASP A 125 -9.30 -6.59 14.83
C ASP A 125 -8.38 -7.26 13.77
N LYS A 126 -8.82 -7.34 12.52
CA LYS A 126 -8.13 -8.00 11.39
C LYS A 126 -8.09 -9.53 11.43
N ASN A 127 -8.56 -10.16 12.49
CA ASN A 127 -8.71 -11.60 12.54
C ASN A 127 -10.13 -11.99 12.10
N ILE A 128 -10.27 -13.26 11.74
CA ILE A 128 -11.54 -13.91 11.50
C ILE A 128 -11.82 -14.81 12.68
N TYR A 129 -13.09 -14.90 13.04
CA TYR A 129 -13.54 -15.71 14.14
C TYR A 129 -14.72 -16.57 13.70
N LEU A 130 -14.86 -17.73 14.31
CA LEU A 130 -16.09 -18.51 14.35
C LEU A 130 -16.79 -18.25 15.68
N GLY A 131 -18.03 -17.77 15.62
CA GLY A 131 -18.95 -17.83 16.74
C GLY A 131 -19.61 -19.21 16.71
N VAL A 132 -19.49 -19.96 17.77
CA VAL A 132 -19.95 -21.37 17.84
C VAL A 132 -21.06 -21.51 18.86
N ILE A 133 -22.14 -22.17 18.44
CA ILE A 133 -23.24 -22.61 19.30
C ILE A 133 -23.00 -24.08 19.63
N LEU A 134 -22.96 -24.41 20.91
CA LEU A 134 -22.75 -25.76 21.45
C LEU A 134 -24.05 -26.20 22.06
N HIS A 135 -24.81 -27.08 21.39
CA HIS A 135 -26.11 -27.59 21.83
C HIS A 135 -25.92 -28.60 22.96
N ARG A 136 -26.88 -28.61 23.91
CA ARG A 136 -26.87 -29.51 25.07
C ARG A 136 -28.16 -30.26 25.13
N GLU A 137 -28.10 -31.57 25.24
CA GLU A 137 -29.34 -32.42 25.39
C GLU A 137 -30.16 -32.05 26.62
N GLU A 138 -29.48 -31.85 27.76
CA GLU A 138 -30.17 -31.56 29.03
C GLU A 138 -30.86 -30.18 29.07
N LYS A 139 -30.39 -29.22 28.24
CA LYS A 139 -30.88 -27.84 28.22
C LYS A 139 -30.86 -27.27 26.79
N PRO A 140 -31.76 -27.73 25.91
CA PRO A 140 -31.77 -27.29 24.49
C PRO A 140 -31.93 -25.78 24.34
N ASP A 141 -32.73 -25.12 25.18
CA ASP A 141 -32.96 -23.67 25.14
C ASP A 141 -31.81 -22.82 25.69
N LYS A 142 -30.78 -23.45 26.23
CA LYS A 142 -29.62 -22.75 26.84
C LYS A 142 -28.30 -23.32 26.32
N PRO A 143 -27.96 -23.15 25.03
CA PRO A 143 -26.72 -23.61 24.49
C PRO A 143 -25.52 -22.85 25.10
N HIS A 144 -24.38 -23.46 25.06
CA HIS A 144 -23.13 -22.73 25.34
C HIS A 144 -22.67 -22.02 24.08
N LEU A 145 -22.07 -20.84 24.26
CA LEU A 145 -21.55 -20.03 23.16
C LEU A 145 -20.05 -19.92 23.30
N ALA A 146 -19.35 -20.21 22.22
CA ALA A 146 -17.89 -20.10 22.16
C ALA A 146 -17.43 -19.24 20.98
N ILE A 147 -16.18 -18.81 21.05
CA ILE A 147 -15.50 -18.12 19.95
C ILE A 147 -14.21 -18.89 19.66
N ILE A 148 -13.97 -19.18 18.40
CA ILE A 148 -12.71 -19.72 17.90
C ILE A 148 -12.08 -18.69 16.98
N LYS A 149 -10.81 -18.34 17.21
CA LYS A 149 -10.03 -17.54 16.27
C LYS A 149 -9.52 -18.46 15.18
N ILE A 150 -9.76 -18.12 13.90
CA ILE A 150 -9.17 -18.82 12.76
C ILE A 150 -7.69 -18.44 12.63
N PRO A 151 -6.73 -19.39 12.68
CA PRO A 151 -5.32 -19.12 12.83
C PRO A 151 -4.61 -18.81 11.49
N THR A 152 -5.15 -17.91 10.68
CA THR A 152 -4.62 -17.56 9.34
C THR A 152 -3.22 -16.92 9.34
N ALA A 153 -2.67 -16.60 10.51
CA ALA A 153 -1.29 -16.15 10.65
C ALA A 153 -0.27 -17.30 10.72
N ASN A 154 -0.73 -18.51 11.01
CA ASN A 154 0.10 -19.68 11.27
C ASN A 154 -0.15 -20.81 10.28
N VAL A 155 -1.36 -20.86 9.72
CA VAL A 155 -1.83 -21.90 8.81
C VAL A 155 -2.44 -21.23 7.58
N ASP A 156 -2.19 -21.78 6.41
CA ASP A 156 -2.73 -21.27 5.16
C ASP A 156 -4.26 -21.31 5.16
N ARG A 157 -4.86 -20.29 4.56
CA ARG A 157 -6.33 -20.16 4.49
C ARG A 157 -6.97 -21.22 3.60
N PHE A 158 -6.24 -21.69 2.59
CA PHE A 158 -6.72 -22.64 1.60
C PHE A 158 -5.95 -23.95 1.74
N LEU A 159 -6.67 -25.02 2.00
CA LEU A 159 -6.14 -26.37 1.99
C LEU A 159 -6.47 -27.03 0.66
N VAL A 160 -5.45 -27.44 -0.09
CA VAL A 160 -5.61 -28.25 -1.29
C VAL A 160 -5.83 -29.70 -0.85
N LEU A 161 -6.93 -30.27 -1.29
CA LEU A 161 -7.32 -31.65 -1.01
C LEU A 161 -6.73 -32.60 -2.06
N PRO A 162 -6.67 -33.91 -1.79
CA PRO A 162 -6.27 -34.90 -2.80
C PRO A 162 -7.10 -34.78 -4.07
N SER A 163 -6.43 -34.80 -5.23
CA SER A 163 -7.09 -34.75 -6.53
C SER A 163 -7.74 -36.08 -6.87
N HIS A 164 -8.88 -36.06 -7.57
CA HIS A 164 -9.56 -37.24 -8.04
C HIS A 164 -10.04 -37.04 -9.48
N GLU A 165 -9.75 -37.98 -10.37
CA GLU A 165 -10.13 -37.97 -11.81
C GLU A 165 -9.73 -36.69 -12.54
N GLY A 166 -8.58 -36.09 -12.16
CA GLY A 166 -8.09 -34.85 -12.76
C GLY A 166 -8.79 -33.59 -12.25
N ASN A 167 -9.71 -33.71 -11.30
CA ASN A 167 -10.31 -32.59 -10.60
C ASN A 167 -9.44 -32.20 -9.40
N GLN A 168 -9.34 -30.90 -9.15
CA GLN A 168 -8.64 -30.32 -8.02
C GLN A 168 -9.64 -29.73 -7.02
N TYR A 169 -9.37 -29.93 -5.75
CA TYR A 169 -10.28 -29.54 -4.69
C TYR A 169 -9.60 -28.68 -3.65
N ILE A 170 -10.30 -27.67 -3.20
CA ILE A 170 -9.84 -26.75 -2.16
C ILE A 170 -10.92 -26.66 -1.09
N ILE A 171 -10.50 -26.64 0.17
CA ILE A 171 -11.37 -26.28 1.30
C ILE A 171 -10.77 -25.11 2.08
N MET A 172 -11.63 -24.21 2.56
CA MET A 172 -11.17 -23.12 3.40
C MET A 172 -10.91 -23.58 4.83
N LEU A 173 -9.93 -22.98 5.49
CA LEU A 173 -9.57 -23.28 6.89
C LEU A 173 -10.76 -23.12 7.84
N ASP A 174 -11.71 -22.24 7.54
CA ASP A 174 -12.97 -22.08 8.26
C ASP A 174 -13.76 -23.39 8.28
N ASP A 175 -13.85 -24.05 7.13
CA ASP A 175 -14.63 -25.28 6.97
C ASP A 175 -13.85 -26.50 7.44
N VAL A 176 -12.53 -26.48 7.37
CA VAL A 176 -11.67 -27.46 8.07
C VAL A 176 -11.99 -27.47 9.58
N ILE A 177 -12.10 -26.27 10.17
CA ILE A 177 -12.42 -26.15 11.60
C ILE A 177 -13.87 -26.55 11.87
N ARG A 178 -14.83 -26.16 11.01
CA ARG A 178 -16.24 -26.58 11.15
C ARG A 178 -16.40 -28.09 11.09
N TYR A 179 -15.72 -28.76 10.16
CA TYR A 179 -15.74 -30.22 10.02
C TYR A 179 -15.18 -30.93 11.24
N CYS A 180 -14.24 -30.30 11.96
CA CYS A 180 -13.56 -30.87 13.13
C CYS A 180 -14.06 -30.30 14.47
N LEU A 181 -15.24 -29.67 14.53
CA LEU A 181 -15.80 -29.16 15.80
C LEU A 181 -15.95 -30.23 16.87
N ASP A 182 -16.30 -31.47 16.45
CA ASP A 182 -16.37 -32.60 17.35
C ASP A 182 -15.00 -32.99 17.93
N ASP A 183 -13.95 -32.93 17.16
CA ASP A 183 -12.57 -33.12 17.65
C ASP A 183 -12.13 -32.04 18.68
N ILE A 184 -12.77 -30.86 18.67
CA ILE A 184 -12.50 -29.76 19.60
C ILE A 184 -13.35 -29.89 20.88
N PHE A 185 -14.64 -30.20 20.76
CA PHE A 185 -15.61 -30.09 21.84
C PHE A 185 -16.20 -31.41 22.28
N GLY A 186 -15.98 -32.51 21.56
CA GLY A 186 -16.62 -33.81 21.79
C GLY A 186 -16.41 -34.39 23.20
N VAL A 187 -15.29 -34.01 23.88
CA VAL A 187 -15.05 -34.41 25.28
C VAL A 187 -16.15 -33.92 26.26
N PHE A 188 -16.92 -32.90 25.87
CA PHE A 188 -17.92 -32.26 26.73
C PHE A 188 -19.37 -32.70 26.49
N ASN A 189 -19.62 -33.75 25.72
CA ASN A 189 -20.92 -34.33 25.42
C ASN A 189 -21.98 -33.33 24.93
N TYR A 190 -21.61 -32.48 23.97
CA TYR A 190 -22.53 -31.63 23.25
C TYR A 190 -23.26 -32.44 22.16
N SER A 191 -24.56 -32.20 21.99
CA SER A 191 -25.42 -32.90 21.03
C SER A 191 -25.33 -32.37 19.60
N GLY A 192 -24.72 -31.21 19.40
CA GLY A 192 -24.55 -30.61 18.08
C GLY A 192 -23.78 -29.29 18.10
N TYR A 193 -23.31 -28.89 16.93
CA TYR A 193 -22.52 -27.69 16.73
C TYR A 193 -23.01 -26.88 15.55
N GLU A 194 -23.05 -25.56 15.71
CA GLU A 194 -23.22 -24.61 14.61
C GLU A 194 -22.14 -23.57 14.71
N ALA A 195 -21.58 -23.16 13.57
CA ALA A 195 -20.48 -22.18 13.56
C ALA A 195 -20.64 -21.16 12.43
N TYR A 196 -20.57 -19.89 12.80
CA TYR A 196 -20.79 -18.75 11.94
C TYR A 196 -19.58 -17.83 11.95
N THR A 197 -19.14 -17.36 10.78
CA THR A 197 -17.99 -16.45 10.70
C THR A 197 -18.38 -15.03 11.07
N PHE A 198 -17.47 -14.35 11.75
CA PHE A 198 -17.53 -12.90 11.92
C PHE A 198 -16.15 -12.27 11.93
N LYS A 199 -16.12 -10.99 11.60
CA LYS A 199 -14.94 -10.14 11.77
C LYS A 199 -15.36 -8.73 12.16
N PHE A 200 -14.43 -7.97 12.73
CA PHE A 200 -14.67 -6.57 13.03
C PHE A 200 -13.41 -5.75 12.73
N SER A 201 -13.60 -4.46 12.54
CA SER A 201 -12.53 -3.49 12.30
C SER A 201 -12.64 -2.35 13.29
N ARG A 202 -11.51 -1.94 13.89
CA ARG A 202 -11.42 -0.77 14.75
C ARG A 202 -10.81 0.41 14.01
N ASP A 203 -11.00 1.61 14.53
CA ASP A 203 -10.37 2.80 14.01
C ASP A 203 -8.84 2.66 13.99
N ALA A 204 -8.22 3.11 12.91
CA ALA A 204 -6.77 3.06 12.76
C ALA A 204 -6.04 4.26 13.35
N GLU A 205 -6.76 5.31 13.74
CA GLU A 205 -6.16 6.52 14.31
C GLU A 205 -5.57 6.23 15.69
N LEU A 206 -4.48 6.93 15.98
CA LEU A 206 -3.80 6.89 17.26
C LEU A 206 -4.07 8.21 17.99
N ASP A 207 -4.65 8.13 19.18
CA ASP A 207 -4.69 9.28 20.10
C ASP A 207 -3.32 9.36 20.78
N ILE A 208 -2.52 10.32 20.34
CA ILE A 208 -1.20 10.58 20.90
C ILE A 208 -1.35 11.73 21.87
N GLU A 209 -1.34 11.42 23.15
CA GLU A 209 -1.28 12.43 24.22
C GLU A 209 0.17 12.90 24.38
N GLU A 210 0.38 14.21 24.48
CA GLU A 210 1.70 14.77 24.76
C GLU A 210 2.01 14.59 26.24
N ASP A 211 2.81 13.59 26.58
CA ASP A 211 3.36 13.37 27.91
C ASP A 211 4.87 13.62 27.88
N VAL A 212 5.29 14.74 28.44
CA VAL A 212 6.69 15.18 28.44
C VAL A 212 7.59 14.25 29.26
N SER A 213 7.01 13.43 30.16
CA SER A 213 7.76 12.50 31.02
C SER A 213 8.13 11.19 30.30
N LYS A 214 7.46 10.87 29.20
CA LYS A 214 7.64 9.62 28.46
C LYS A 214 8.42 9.81 27.16
N SER A 215 9.14 8.78 26.76
CA SER A 215 9.72 8.75 25.42
C SER A 215 8.62 8.64 24.36
N PHE A 216 8.86 9.18 23.16
CA PHE A 216 7.90 9.11 22.06
C PHE A 216 7.49 7.65 21.71
N LEU A 217 8.42 6.69 21.82
CA LEU A 217 8.13 5.28 21.59
C LEU A 217 7.20 4.69 22.66
N GLU A 218 7.34 5.11 23.91
CA GLU A 218 6.44 4.71 25.01
C GLU A 218 5.04 5.31 24.82
N ILE A 219 4.95 6.58 24.46
CA ILE A 219 3.67 7.25 24.15
C ILE A 219 2.96 6.53 22.99
N LEU A 220 3.70 6.21 21.93
CA LEU A 220 3.16 5.50 20.78
C LEU A 220 2.71 4.08 21.15
N SER A 221 3.49 3.36 21.97
CA SER A 221 3.13 2.04 22.48
C SER A 221 1.85 2.06 23.31
N ASP A 222 1.69 3.07 24.18
CA ASP A 222 0.49 3.24 25.00
C ASP A 222 -0.74 3.58 24.16
N SER A 223 -0.60 4.46 23.15
CA SER A 223 -1.66 4.74 22.18
C SER A 223 -2.07 3.48 21.38
N LEU A 224 -1.10 2.64 21.03
CA LEU A 224 -1.39 1.36 20.39
C LEU A 224 -2.15 0.39 21.31
N LYS A 225 -1.92 0.43 22.63
CA LYS A 225 -2.70 -0.34 23.61
C LYS A 225 -4.13 0.22 23.72
N LYS A 226 -4.30 1.53 23.87
CA LYS A 226 -5.64 2.18 23.89
C LYS A 226 -6.47 1.85 22.65
N ARG A 227 -5.85 1.80 21.46
CA ARG A 227 -6.53 1.43 20.20
C ARG A 227 -7.10 0.01 20.23
N LYS A 228 -6.50 -0.93 20.96
CA LYS A 228 -7.00 -2.31 21.02
C LYS A 228 -8.35 -2.43 21.73
N THR A 229 -8.68 -1.49 22.61
CA THR A 229 -9.93 -1.47 23.38
C THR A 229 -10.98 -0.53 22.79
N SER A 230 -10.61 0.28 21.77
CA SER A 230 -11.56 1.18 21.14
C SER A 230 -12.71 0.40 20.48
N PRO A 231 -13.92 0.98 20.44
CA PRO A 231 -15.09 0.33 19.84
C PRO A 231 -14.86 0.04 18.36
N PRO A 232 -15.45 -1.05 17.81
CA PRO A 232 -15.34 -1.35 16.39
C PRO A 232 -16.11 -0.33 15.55
N VAL A 233 -15.52 0.07 14.40
CA VAL A 233 -16.18 0.92 13.41
C VAL A 233 -17.03 0.11 12.43
N ARG A 234 -16.80 -1.19 12.34
CA ARG A 234 -17.53 -2.13 11.48
C ARG A 234 -17.52 -3.52 12.10
N PHE A 235 -18.69 -4.18 12.08
CA PHE A 235 -18.84 -5.59 12.44
C PHE A 235 -19.52 -6.32 11.27
N VAL A 236 -18.82 -7.29 10.68
CA VAL A 236 -19.32 -8.12 9.57
C VAL A 236 -19.57 -9.52 10.10
N TYR A 237 -20.72 -10.07 9.81
CA TYR A 237 -21.14 -11.39 10.30
C TYR A 237 -21.89 -12.18 9.23
N ASP A 238 -21.84 -13.50 9.32
CA ASP A 238 -22.61 -14.40 8.46
C ASP A 238 -24.11 -14.11 8.63
N ARG A 239 -24.81 -13.85 7.52
CA ARG A 239 -26.26 -13.53 7.53
C ARG A 239 -27.12 -14.58 8.20
N ASN A 240 -26.65 -15.83 8.24
CA ASN A 240 -27.36 -16.95 8.90
C ASN A 240 -27.04 -17.02 10.41
N MET A 241 -26.19 -16.14 10.94
CA MET A 241 -25.85 -16.13 12.36
C MET A 241 -27.09 -15.75 13.20
N PRO A 242 -27.52 -16.57 14.15
CA PRO A 242 -28.63 -16.24 15.04
C PRO A 242 -28.35 -14.97 15.86
N ASP A 243 -29.39 -14.14 16.04
CA ASP A 243 -29.32 -12.88 16.78
C ASP A 243 -28.78 -13.06 18.19
N MET A 244 -29.16 -14.13 18.88
CA MET A 244 -28.66 -14.47 20.22
C MET A 244 -27.14 -14.56 20.27
N LEU A 245 -26.50 -15.19 19.27
CA LEU A 245 -25.06 -15.31 19.20
C LEU A 245 -24.42 -13.97 18.83
N ARG A 246 -24.95 -13.29 17.80
CA ARG A 246 -24.49 -11.97 17.35
C ARG A 246 -24.48 -10.96 18.48
N ASP A 247 -25.60 -10.80 19.16
CA ASP A 247 -25.76 -9.78 20.20
C ASP A 247 -24.89 -10.09 21.42
N LYS A 248 -24.68 -11.38 21.73
CA LYS A 248 -23.76 -11.78 22.79
C LYS A 248 -22.30 -11.46 22.45
N ILE A 249 -21.88 -11.69 21.21
CA ILE A 249 -20.54 -11.30 20.73
C ILE A 249 -20.38 -9.77 20.78
N LEU A 250 -21.33 -9.01 20.24
CA LEU A 250 -21.33 -7.56 20.25
C LEU A 250 -21.22 -6.99 21.67
N SER A 251 -21.96 -7.54 22.62
CA SER A 251 -21.91 -7.09 24.03
C SER A 251 -20.51 -7.23 24.64
N LYS A 252 -19.68 -8.14 24.13
CA LYS A 252 -18.30 -8.35 24.59
C LYS A 252 -17.27 -7.48 23.89
N ILE A 253 -17.53 -7.09 22.64
CA ILE A 253 -16.58 -6.34 21.81
C ILE A 253 -16.75 -4.82 21.99
N SER A 254 -18.01 -4.35 22.12
CA SER A 254 -18.37 -2.92 22.02
C SER A 254 -18.83 -2.29 23.32
N GLY A 255 -18.94 -3.06 24.40
CA GLY A 255 -19.53 -2.56 25.64
C GLY A 255 -20.99 -2.06 25.49
N GLY A 256 -21.75 -2.61 24.53
CA GLY A 256 -23.13 -2.26 24.24
C GLY A 256 -23.32 -1.08 23.26
N LYS A 257 -22.25 -0.46 22.75
CA LYS A 257 -22.38 0.58 21.72
C LYS A 257 -22.56 -0.08 20.34
N THR A 258 -23.62 0.32 19.63
CA THR A 258 -23.94 -0.18 18.30
C THR A 258 -23.15 0.59 17.26
N TYR A 259 -22.37 -0.12 16.48
CA TYR A 259 -21.67 0.39 15.30
C TYR A 259 -22.27 -0.22 14.04
N HIS A 260 -21.71 0.12 12.88
CA HIS A 260 -22.24 -0.36 11.62
C HIS A 260 -22.17 -1.89 11.52
N LEU A 261 -23.35 -2.54 11.56
CA LEU A 261 -23.52 -3.96 11.35
C LEU A 261 -23.63 -4.24 9.85
N VAL A 262 -22.88 -5.19 9.36
CA VAL A 262 -22.89 -5.60 7.96
C VAL A 262 -23.17 -7.09 7.87
N GLU A 263 -24.32 -7.42 7.31
CA GLU A 263 -24.60 -8.79 6.92
C GLU A 263 -23.70 -9.18 5.75
N GLY A 264 -22.98 -10.26 5.91
CA GLY A 264 -22.07 -10.80 4.91
C GLY A 264 -22.47 -12.20 4.49
N ASP A 265 -21.67 -12.77 3.60
CA ASP A 265 -21.79 -14.17 3.21
C ASP A 265 -21.08 -15.06 4.24
N ARG A 266 -21.06 -16.37 3.97
CA ARG A 266 -20.44 -17.38 4.84
C ARG A 266 -18.95 -17.11 5.13
N TYR A 267 -18.22 -16.56 4.15
CA TYR A 267 -16.79 -16.31 4.26
C TYR A 267 -16.49 -14.82 4.35
N HIS A 268 -15.59 -14.47 5.26
CA HIS A 268 -15.12 -13.11 5.42
C HIS A 268 -13.61 -13.01 5.16
N ASN A 269 -13.11 -11.76 5.08
CA ASN A 269 -11.69 -11.48 4.89
C ASN A 269 -11.14 -11.99 3.55
N SER A 270 -11.89 -11.73 2.48
CA SER A 270 -11.53 -12.16 1.12
C SER A 270 -10.18 -11.64 0.63
N LYS A 271 -9.47 -10.77 1.40
CA LYS A 271 -8.07 -10.39 1.13
C LYS A 271 -7.15 -11.61 1.03
N ASP A 272 -7.50 -12.72 1.68
CA ASP A 272 -6.72 -13.96 1.66
C ASP A 272 -6.70 -14.60 0.25
N PHE A 273 -7.64 -14.22 -0.63
CA PHE A 273 -7.60 -14.59 -2.06
C PHE A 273 -6.38 -14.09 -2.82
N MET A 274 -5.64 -13.13 -2.27
CA MET A 274 -4.33 -12.76 -2.82
C MET A 274 -3.32 -13.90 -2.78
N ASN A 275 -3.51 -14.86 -1.87
CA ASN A 275 -2.70 -16.07 -1.68
C ASN A 275 -3.42 -17.34 -2.15
N PHE A 276 -4.41 -17.22 -3.05
CA PHE A 276 -5.11 -18.38 -3.60
C PHE A 276 -4.13 -19.32 -4.30
N PRO A 277 -4.19 -20.65 -4.06
CA PRO A 277 -3.25 -21.62 -4.65
C PRO A 277 -3.20 -21.55 -6.18
N ASP A 278 -2.02 -21.73 -6.75
CA ASP A 278 -1.81 -21.74 -8.20
C ASP A 278 -2.10 -23.15 -8.76
N LEU A 279 -3.37 -23.42 -9.01
CA LEU A 279 -3.87 -24.71 -9.54
C LEU A 279 -4.31 -24.63 -11.01
N LEU A 280 -4.27 -23.43 -11.59
CA LEU A 280 -4.87 -23.20 -12.91
C LEU A 280 -3.89 -23.29 -14.09
N GLY A 281 -2.59 -23.33 -13.82
CA GLY A 281 -1.57 -23.25 -14.84
C GLY A 281 -1.20 -21.81 -15.26
N PRO A 282 -0.06 -21.66 -15.94
CA PRO A 282 0.54 -20.34 -16.22
C PRO A 282 -0.32 -19.46 -17.14
N GLU A 283 -1.15 -20.02 -18.02
CA GLU A 283 -2.03 -19.29 -18.93
C GLU A 283 -3.15 -18.53 -18.21
N HIS A 284 -3.43 -18.88 -16.95
CA HIS A 284 -4.42 -18.24 -16.09
C HIS A 284 -3.84 -17.18 -15.16
N SER A 285 -2.56 -16.90 -15.27
CA SER A 285 -1.85 -15.83 -14.54
C SER A 285 -1.22 -14.83 -15.51
N TYR A 286 -0.89 -13.64 -15.05
CA TYR A 286 -0.04 -12.75 -15.82
C TYR A 286 1.36 -13.35 -15.95
N GLU A 287 1.94 -13.23 -17.14
CA GLU A 287 3.32 -13.64 -17.40
C GLU A 287 4.27 -13.06 -16.33
N LYS A 288 5.15 -13.92 -15.81
CA LYS A 288 6.18 -13.51 -14.87
C LYS A 288 7.30 -12.82 -15.63
N ILE A 289 7.43 -11.52 -15.49
CA ILE A 289 8.49 -10.73 -16.09
C ILE A 289 9.69 -10.72 -15.13
N ALA A 290 10.84 -11.21 -15.59
CA ALA A 290 12.08 -11.17 -14.83
C ALA A 290 12.62 -9.72 -14.82
N PRO A 291 13.05 -9.18 -13.66
CA PRO A 291 13.65 -7.86 -13.62
C PRO A 291 14.93 -7.80 -14.46
N LEU A 292 15.06 -6.73 -15.22
CA LEU A 292 16.24 -6.44 -16.04
C LEU A 292 17.40 -5.97 -15.17
N TRP A 293 18.62 -6.25 -15.61
CA TRP A 293 19.83 -5.61 -15.07
C TRP A 293 20.14 -4.33 -15.85
N HIS A 294 20.56 -3.31 -15.14
CA HIS A 294 20.93 -2.04 -15.78
C HIS A 294 22.30 -2.19 -16.45
N LYS A 295 22.41 -1.85 -17.74
CA LYS A 295 23.63 -2.04 -18.56
C LYS A 295 24.89 -1.39 -18.00
N ASP A 296 24.74 -0.32 -17.24
CA ASP A 296 25.86 0.47 -16.71
C ASP A 296 26.28 0.03 -15.29
N ILE A 297 25.46 -0.79 -14.62
CA ILE A 297 25.79 -1.39 -13.32
C ILE A 297 26.27 -2.82 -13.59
N ILE A 298 27.58 -2.95 -13.81
CA ILE A 298 28.20 -4.20 -14.17
C ILE A 298 28.49 -5.03 -12.92
N GLU A 299 28.20 -6.31 -12.97
CA GLU A 299 28.49 -7.24 -11.87
C GLU A 299 29.99 -7.24 -11.56
N ARG A 300 30.33 -7.20 -10.26
CA ARG A 300 31.71 -7.10 -9.73
C ARG A 300 32.43 -5.77 -9.97
N GLU A 301 31.76 -4.76 -10.54
CA GLU A 301 32.27 -3.41 -10.58
C GLU A 301 31.67 -2.53 -9.48
N SER A 302 32.38 -1.48 -9.09
CA SER A 302 31.90 -0.54 -8.07
C SER A 302 30.74 0.31 -8.60
N VAL A 303 29.60 0.24 -7.90
CA VAL A 303 28.45 1.11 -8.18
C VAL A 303 28.82 2.58 -7.97
N PHE A 304 29.68 2.89 -6.99
CA PHE A 304 30.15 4.27 -6.77
C PHE A 304 30.93 4.81 -7.95
N ASN A 305 31.82 4.00 -8.53
CA ASN A 305 32.59 4.42 -9.70
C ASN A 305 31.69 4.71 -10.91
N THR A 306 30.61 3.95 -11.07
CA THR A 306 29.63 4.18 -12.13
C THR A 306 28.86 5.47 -11.90
N ILE A 307 28.33 5.68 -10.69
CA ILE A 307 27.56 6.90 -10.33
C ILE A 307 28.44 8.15 -10.38
N GLN A 308 29.75 8.02 -10.14
CA GLN A 308 30.68 9.14 -10.22
C GLN A 308 30.89 9.66 -11.66
N LYS A 309 30.72 8.78 -12.65
CA LYS A 309 30.84 9.13 -14.08
C LYS A 309 29.54 9.72 -14.64
N LYS A 310 28.38 9.25 -14.20
CA LYS A 310 27.07 9.72 -14.68
C LYS A 310 25.96 9.33 -13.69
N ASP A 311 24.89 10.09 -13.70
CA ASP A 311 23.66 9.72 -13.01
C ASP A 311 23.03 8.45 -13.60
N ILE A 312 22.35 7.67 -12.78
CA ILE A 312 21.64 6.44 -13.18
C ILE A 312 20.21 6.50 -12.73
N LEU A 313 19.29 6.17 -13.62
CA LEU A 313 17.88 6.05 -13.35
C LEU A 313 17.50 4.57 -13.27
N LEU A 314 16.80 4.18 -12.22
CA LEU A 314 16.32 2.83 -12.01
C LEU A 314 14.80 2.81 -12.04
N HIS A 315 14.22 1.87 -12.78
CA HIS A 315 12.78 1.73 -13.00
C HIS A 315 12.25 0.43 -12.40
N TYR A 316 11.63 0.51 -11.23
CA TYR A 316 11.00 -0.65 -10.60
C TYR A 316 9.57 -0.85 -11.11
N PRO A 317 9.08 -2.08 -11.19
CA PRO A 317 9.71 -3.38 -10.95
C PRO A 317 10.46 -3.94 -12.18
N TYR A 318 10.54 -3.17 -13.27
CA TYR A 318 11.13 -3.60 -14.54
C TYR A 318 12.63 -3.88 -14.43
N GLN A 319 13.33 -3.10 -13.59
CA GLN A 319 14.73 -3.33 -13.24
C GLN A 319 14.86 -3.80 -11.80
N SER A 320 15.95 -4.53 -11.54
CA SER A 320 16.18 -5.15 -10.24
C SER A 320 16.42 -4.13 -9.13
N PHE A 321 15.71 -4.28 -8.00
CA PHE A 321 15.98 -3.52 -6.77
C PHE A 321 17.36 -3.86 -6.18
N ASN A 322 17.97 -4.96 -6.61
CA ASN A 322 19.31 -5.35 -6.16
C ASN A 322 20.36 -4.28 -6.46
N HIS A 323 20.23 -3.48 -7.52
CA HIS A 323 21.16 -2.39 -7.80
C HIS A 323 21.28 -1.38 -6.64
N MET A 324 20.16 -1.04 -6.00
CA MET A 324 20.17 -0.20 -4.81
C MET A 324 20.74 -0.95 -3.59
N LEU A 325 20.44 -2.25 -3.46
CA LEU A 325 21.02 -3.09 -2.41
C LEU A 325 22.53 -3.26 -2.57
N ASP A 326 23.02 -3.37 -3.80
CA ASP A 326 24.45 -3.50 -4.09
C ASP A 326 25.20 -2.21 -3.71
N MET A 327 24.62 -1.04 -3.98
CA MET A 327 25.15 0.23 -3.48
C MET A 327 25.25 0.24 -1.94
N LEU A 328 24.25 -0.26 -1.22
CA LEU A 328 24.29 -0.37 0.24
C LEU A 328 25.27 -1.43 0.74
N ARG A 329 25.37 -2.57 0.06
CA ARG A 329 26.34 -3.62 0.37
C ARG A 329 27.77 -3.10 0.21
N GLU A 330 28.07 -2.46 -0.93
CA GLU A 330 29.35 -1.83 -1.16
C GLU A 330 29.63 -0.79 -0.07
N ALA A 331 28.67 0.09 0.25
CA ALA A 331 28.82 1.07 1.32
C ALA A 331 29.11 0.45 2.69
N SER A 332 28.57 -0.73 2.96
CA SER A 332 28.74 -1.40 4.25
C SER A 332 30.16 -1.94 4.47
N ILE A 333 30.84 -2.34 3.41
CA ILE A 333 32.16 -2.98 3.46
C ILE A 333 33.31 -2.07 3.00
N ASP A 334 33.08 -1.07 2.15
CA ASP A 334 34.13 -0.17 1.64
C ASP A 334 34.82 0.59 2.79
N PRO A 335 36.14 0.40 3.01
CA PRO A 335 36.87 1.06 4.10
C PRO A 335 36.93 2.58 3.98
N LYS A 336 36.70 3.15 2.79
CA LYS A 336 36.65 4.60 2.54
C LYS A 336 35.30 5.23 2.94
N VAL A 337 34.22 4.45 3.04
CA VAL A 337 32.90 4.94 3.48
C VAL A 337 32.94 5.27 4.97
N ARG A 338 32.45 6.44 5.34
CA ARG A 338 32.44 6.96 6.72
C ARG A 338 31.04 7.04 7.33
N SER A 339 30.04 7.35 6.51
CA SER A 339 28.68 7.46 7.03
C SER A 339 27.63 7.12 5.98
N ILE A 340 26.49 6.60 6.48
CA ILE A 340 25.29 6.31 5.71
C ILE A 340 24.12 6.97 6.41
N ARG A 341 23.31 7.74 5.68
CA ARG A 341 22.05 8.34 6.15
C ARG A 341 20.92 7.89 5.24
N ILE A 342 19.83 7.43 5.79
CA ILE A 342 18.69 6.90 5.02
C ILE A 342 17.36 7.24 5.69
N THR A 343 16.32 7.50 4.88
CA THR A 343 14.93 7.60 5.35
C THR A 343 14.23 6.26 5.18
N LEU A 344 13.51 5.79 6.19
CA LEU A 344 12.69 4.57 6.12
C LEU A 344 11.27 4.89 6.56
N TYR A 345 10.29 4.43 5.78
CA TYR A 345 8.88 4.62 6.05
C TYR A 345 8.15 3.28 6.23
N ARG A 346 8.26 2.39 5.26
CA ARG A 346 7.77 1.00 5.28
C ARG A 346 8.89 0.10 4.82
N VAL A 347 9.18 -0.92 5.58
CA VAL A 347 10.28 -1.84 5.34
C VAL A 347 9.71 -3.26 5.21
N ALA A 348 10.31 -4.09 4.37
CA ALA A 348 9.92 -5.49 4.22
C ALA A 348 10.21 -6.29 5.50
N ASN A 349 9.45 -7.35 5.71
CA ASN A 349 9.81 -8.36 6.70
C ASN A 349 11.14 -9.00 6.26
N GLN A 350 12.09 -9.18 7.18
CA GLN A 350 13.44 -9.70 6.89
C GLN A 350 14.20 -8.87 5.81
N SER A 351 14.11 -7.55 5.88
CA SER A 351 14.67 -6.63 4.90
C SER A 351 16.18 -6.72 4.74
N ALA A 352 16.65 -6.85 3.50
CA ALA A 352 18.06 -6.77 3.13
C ALA A 352 18.62 -5.36 3.34
N VAL A 353 17.79 -4.32 3.21
CA VAL A 353 18.17 -2.93 3.54
C VAL A 353 18.56 -2.82 5.01
N ILE A 354 17.71 -3.33 5.92
CA ILE A 354 18.00 -3.34 7.38
C ILE A 354 19.28 -4.12 7.68
N ASN A 355 19.45 -5.29 7.07
CA ASN A 355 20.65 -6.11 7.27
C ASN A 355 21.93 -5.40 6.79
N ALA A 356 21.88 -4.69 5.64
CA ALA A 356 23.01 -3.90 5.14
C ALA A 356 23.37 -2.75 6.09
N LEU A 357 22.37 -2.05 6.67
CA LEU A 357 22.59 -0.97 7.63
C LEU A 357 23.19 -1.47 8.94
N ILE A 358 22.73 -2.60 9.46
CA ILE A 358 23.30 -3.27 10.64
C ILE A 358 24.74 -3.66 10.36
N ASN A 359 25.01 -4.28 9.21
CA ASN A 359 26.34 -4.68 8.80
C ASN A 359 27.29 -3.47 8.67
N ALA A 360 26.80 -2.37 8.07
CA ALA A 360 27.57 -1.13 7.98
C ALA A 360 27.95 -0.58 9.37
N SER A 361 27.02 -0.58 10.32
CA SER A 361 27.27 -0.14 11.70
C SER A 361 28.32 -1.03 12.37
N ARG A 362 28.22 -2.34 12.25
CA ARG A 362 29.20 -3.31 12.77
C ARG A 362 30.57 -3.16 12.15
N ASN A 363 30.66 -2.70 10.89
CA ASN A 363 31.90 -2.35 10.20
C ASN A 363 32.39 -0.92 10.52
N GLY A 364 31.89 -0.32 11.62
CA GLY A 364 32.37 0.97 12.13
C GLY A 364 31.90 2.20 11.33
N LYS A 365 30.89 2.07 10.45
CA LYS A 365 30.31 3.21 9.74
C LYS A 365 29.37 3.98 10.65
N ASN A 366 29.34 5.31 10.53
CA ASN A 366 28.33 6.13 11.19
C ASN A 366 27.00 6.02 10.44
N VAL A 367 26.10 5.16 10.92
CA VAL A 367 24.80 4.93 10.29
C VAL A 367 23.72 5.70 11.03
N LYS A 368 22.95 6.53 10.30
CA LYS A 368 21.79 7.25 10.80
C LYS A 368 20.56 6.89 10.00
N VAL A 369 19.52 6.45 10.68
CA VAL A 369 18.23 6.08 10.10
C VAL A 369 17.15 7.02 10.59
N PHE A 370 16.44 7.61 9.64
CA PHE A 370 15.27 8.45 9.88
C PHE A 370 14.03 7.59 9.64
N LEU A 371 13.56 6.95 10.70
CA LEU A 371 12.45 6.01 10.65
C LEU A 371 11.15 6.69 11.00
N GLU A 372 10.16 6.66 10.08
CA GLU A 372 8.80 7.11 10.35
C GLU A 372 8.04 6.05 11.14
N VAL A 373 8.07 6.14 12.47
CA VAL A 373 7.43 5.16 13.36
C VAL A 373 5.91 5.24 13.34
N GLN A 374 5.32 6.36 12.88
CA GLN A 374 3.86 6.53 12.71
C GLN A 374 3.38 6.12 11.31
N ALA A 375 4.12 5.25 10.60
CA ALA A 375 3.63 4.69 9.35
C ALA A 375 2.38 3.86 9.63
N ARG A 376 1.23 4.36 9.17
CA ARG A 376 -0.09 3.77 9.47
C ARG A 376 -0.12 2.29 9.11
N PHE A 377 -0.53 1.45 10.08
CA PHE A 377 -0.57 -0.02 10.07
C PHE A 377 0.77 -0.75 10.28
N ASP A 378 1.91 -0.06 10.18
CA ASP A 378 3.24 -0.64 10.35
C ASP A 378 3.92 -0.17 11.65
N GLU A 379 3.16 0.51 12.53
CA GLU A 379 3.71 1.15 13.73
C GLU A 379 4.47 0.15 14.62
N LYS A 380 3.89 -1.04 14.86
CA LYS A 380 4.54 -2.08 15.69
C LYS A 380 5.80 -2.61 15.05
N GLN A 381 5.76 -2.85 13.74
CA GLN A 381 6.90 -3.32 12.98
C GLN A 381 8.03 -2.29 13.01
N ASN A 382 7.69 -1.02 12.85
CA ASN A 382 8.68 0.06 12.85
C ASN A 382 9.28 0.29 14.24
N ILE A 383 8.51 0.11 15.33
CA ILE A 383 9.06 0.13 16.70
C ILE A 383 10.06 -1.02 16.88
N TYR A 384 9.68 -2.24 16.54
CA TYR A 384 10.58 -3.40 16.62
C TYR A 384 11.87 -3.21 15.81
N LEU A 385 11.75 -2.66 14.60
CA LEU A 385 12.91 -2.36 13.76
C LEU A 385 13.80 -1.27 14.35
N ALA A 386 13.21 -0.24 14.98
CA ALA A 386 13.97 0.80 15.66
C ALA A 386 14.83 0.20 16.80
N GLU A 387 14.26 -0.66 17.63
CA GLU A 387 14.96 -1.36 18.71
C GLU A 387 16.10 -2.20 18.14
N LYS A 388 15.83 -3.06 17.16
CA LYS A 388 16.83 -3.91 16.50
C LYS A 388 17.99 -3.12 15.89
N LEU A 389 17.73 -1.97 15.27
CA LEU A 389 18.75 -1.11 14.70
C LEU A 389 19.57 -0.43 15.79
N GLN A 390 18.94 0.03 16.88
CA GLN A 390 19.64 0.65 18.02
C GLN A 390 20.56 -0.33 18.74
N GLU A 391 20.14 -1.58 18.95
CA GLU A 391 20.96 -2.64 19.51
C GLU A 391 22.21 -2.92 18.65
N ALA A 392 22.11 -2.71 17.33
CA ALA A 392 23.25 -2.84 16.43
C ALA A 392 24.12 -1.56 16.33
N GLY A 393 23.89 -0.53 17.16
CA GLY A 393 24.64 0.72 17.18
C GLY A 393 24.24 1.73 16.10
N VAL A 394 23.12 1.53 15.41
CA VAL A 394 22.58 2.47 14.43
C VAL A 394 21.87 3.62 15.16
N LYS A 395 22.18 4.86 14.80
CA LYS A 395 21.50 6.02 15.36
C LYS A 395 20.13 6.22 14.71
N ILE A 396 19.07 6.05 15.49
CA ILE A 396 17.71 6.38 15.04
C ILE A 396 17.43 7.85 15.34
N ILE A 397 17.07 8.59 14.30
CA ILE A 397 16.60 9.97 14.43
C ILE A 397 15.08 9.94 14.50
N LYS A 398 14.57 10.56 15.56
CA LYS A 398 13.14 10.58 15.90
C LYS A 398 12.39 11.51 14.96
N ASN A 399 11.07 11.33 14.89
CA ASN A 399 10.17 12.17 14.12
C ASN A 399 10.29 13.63 14.52
N ILE A 400 10.15 14.50 13.53
CA ILE A 400 10.02 15.95 13.75
C ILE A 400 8.57 16.22 14.21
N PRO A 401 8.36 16.91 15.34
CA PRO A 401 7.02 17.30 15.73
C PRO A 401 6.32 18.09 14.62
N GLY A 402 5.08 17.74 14.30
CA GLY A 402 4.27 18.41 13.28
C GLY A 402 4.52 17.99 11.82
N PHE A 403 5.60 17.25 11.52
CA PHE A 403 5.91 16.81 10.17
C PHE A 403 6.13 15.29 10.09
N LYS A 404 5.58 14.68 9.04
CA LYS A 404 5.88 13.27 8.69
C LYS A 404 6.96 13.21 7.63
N ILE A 405 7.96 12.35 7.83
CA ILE A 405 9.02 12.12 6.85
C ILE A 405 8.48 11.16 5.79
N HIS A 406 8.37 11.64 4.55
CA HIS A 406 7.91 10.80 3.44
C HIS A 406 8.87 10.79 2.25
N ALA A 407 9.92 11.61 2.25
CA ALA A 407 11.01 11.55 1.26
C ALA A 407 11.73 10.20 1.29
N LYS A 408 12.18 9.72 0.14
CA LYS A 408 12.93 8.48 -0.01
C LYS A 408 14.36 8.84 -0.42
N LEU A 409 15.21 8.98 0.58
CA LEU A 409 16.58 9.50 0.43
C LEU A 409 17.58 8.53 1.05
N LEU A 410 18.69 8.35 0.34
CA LEU A 410 19.90 7.74 0.86
C LEU A 410 21.07 8.69 0.57
N LEU A 411 21.97 8.86 1.53
CA LEU A 411 23.21 9.62 1.37
C LEU A 411 24.37 8.84 1.97
N ILE A 412 25.37 8.55 1.17
CA ILE A 412 26.61 7.88 1.55
C ILE A 412 27.74 8.87 1.43
N ARG A 413 28.57 8.97 2.48
CA ARG A 413 29.80 9.77 2.49
C ARG A 413 30.99 8.85 2.46
N ARG A 414 31.79 8.98 1.42
CA ARG A 414 33.09 8.32 1.20
C ARG A 414 34.23 9.32 1.32
N LYS A 415 35.29 8.98 2.01
CA LYS A 415 36.50 9.83 2.12
C LYS A 415 37.59 9.28 1.22
N GLU A 416 38.04 10.07 0.25
CA GLU A 416 39.11 9.73 -0.69
C GLU A 416 40.05 10.91 -0.83
N ASP A 417 41.36 10.69 -0.72
CA ASP A 417 42.42 11.71 -0.83
C ASP A 417 42.10 13.00 -0.04
N ASN A 418 41.69 12.82 1.22
CA ASN A 418 41.25 13.89 2.11
C ASN A 418 39.99 14.68 1.66
N LYS A 419 39.34 14.28 0.56
CA LYS A 419 38.09 14.86 0.08
C LYS A 419 36.89 13.99 0.49
N ASN A 420 35.77 14.63 0.75
CA ASN A 420 34.51 13.94 0.97
C ASN A 420 33.74 13.84 -0.36
N LEU A 421 33.52 12.63 -0.82
CA LEU A 421 32.62 12.33 -1.93
C LEU A 421 31.26 11.91 -1.36
N TYR A 422 30.21 12.34 -2.01
CA TYR A 422 28.85 12.03 -1.61
C TYR A 422 28.11 11.34 -2.75
N PHE A 423 27.40 10.27 -2.41
CA PHE A 423 26.56 9.51 -3.32
C PHE A 423 25.15 9.53 -2.78
N GLY A 424 24.19 9.91 -3.61
CA GLY A 424 22.79 10.08 -3.24
C GLY A 424 21.88 9.12 -4.00
N TYR A 425 20.79 8.77 -3.37
CA TYR A 425 19.62 8.18 -4.00
C TYR A 425 18.41 9.04 -3.68
N ILE A 426 17.60 9.34 -4.70
CA ILE A 426 16.32 10.05 -4.58
C ILE A 426 15.26 9.19 -5.27
N GLY A 427 14.28 8.67 -4.52
CA GLY A 427 13.27 7.76 -5.06
C GLY A 427 11.86 8.28 -4.94
N THR A 428 10.98 7.78 -5.82
CA THR A 428 9.54 7.95 -5.71
C THR A 428 8.92 6.92 -4.77
N GLY A 429 9.52 5.73 -4.67
CA GLY A 429 9.07 4.58 -3.87
C GLY A 429 9.91 4.30 -2.63
N ASN A 430 9.35 3.57 -1.68
CA ASN A 430 9.99 3.21 -0.42
C ASN A 430 11.17 2.23 -0.63
N PHE A 431 12.12 2.23 0.32
CA PHE A 431 13.17 1.22 0.42
C PHE A 431 12.59 -0.10 0.96
N ASN A 432 11.83 -0.78 0.12
CA ASN A 432 11.12 -2.01 0.47
C ASN A 432 11.15 -2.98 -0.70
N GLU A 433 11.85 -4.09 -0.54
CA GLU A 433 12.12 -5.09 -1.55
C GLU A 433 10.84 -5.77 -2.07
N SER A 434 9.84 -5.92 -1.21
CA SER A 434 8.57 -6.54 -1.57
C SER A 434 7.72 -5.61 -2.44
N THR A 435 7.64 -4.32 -2.06
CA THR A 435 6.88 -3.34 -2.85
C THR A 435 7.58 -2.99 -4.17
N ALA A 436 8.92 -3.01 -4.20
CA ALA A 436 9.71 -2.78 -5.42
C ALA A 436 9.47 -3.85 -6.51
N LYS A 437 8.90 -5.00 -6.16
CA LYS A 437 8.47 -6.04 -7.11
C LYS A 437 7.07 -5.84 -7.67
N GLN A 438 6.31 -4.90 -7.11
CA GLN A 438 4.88 -4.72 -7.39
C GLN A 438 4.49 -3.29 -7.76
N TYR A 439 5.32 -2.31 -7.38
CA TYR A 439 5.04 -0.88 -7.57
C TYR A 439 5.94 -0.32 -8.67
N VAL A 440 5.32 0.42 -9.58
CA VAL A 440 6.06 1.18 -10.60
C VAL A 440 6.61 2.44 -9.94
N ASP A 441 7.91 2.44 -9.70
CA ASP A 441 8.63 3.55 -9.08
C ASP A 441 9.94 3.86 -9.82
N VAL A 442 10.47 5.06 -9.58
CA VAL A 442 11.72 5.52 -10.17
C VAL A 442 12.70 5.93 -9.07
N GLY A 443 13.96 5.61 -9.24
CA GLY A 443 15.04 6.01 -8.36
C GLY A 443 16.23 6.59 -9.11
N LEU A 444 16.69 7.78 -8.71
CA LEU A 444 17.86 8.44 -9.25
C LEU A 444 19.06 8.20 -8.34
N LEU A 445 20.11 7.59 -8.87
CA LEU A 445 21.42 7.48 -8.25
C LEU A 445 22.28 8.62 -8.79
N THR A 446 22.88 9.43 -7.91
CA THR A 446 23.64 10.61 -8.30
C THR A 446 24.82 10.88 -7.40
N SER A 447 25.90 11.43 -7.98
CA SER A 447 27.01 12.06 -7.27
C SER A 447 27.07 13.58 -7.49
N ASP A 448 26.03 14.17 -8.09
CA ASP A 448 25.95 15.63 -8.27
C ASP A 448 26.15 16.35 -6.94
N ARG A 449 27.12 17.26 -6.90
CA ARG A 449 27.50 17.95 -5.66
C ARG A 449 26.39 18.83 -5.11
N GLY A 450 25.59 19.45 -5.97
CA GLY A 450 24.49 20.31 -5.58
C GLY A 450 23.37 19.51 -4.94
N MET A 451 22.94 18.42 -5.60
CA MET A 451 21.89 17.54 -5.08
C MET A 451 22.31 16.82 -3.80
N THR A 452 23.50 16.21 -3.78
CA THR A 452 23.99 15.47 -2.59
C THR A 452 24.23 16.40 -1.40
N HIS A 453 24.70 17.65 -1.64
CA HIS A 453 24.78 18.66 -0.60
C HIS A 453 23.40 19.00 -0.02
N GLU A 454 22.38 19.11 -0.86
CA GLU A 454 21.03 19.43 -0.40
C GLU A 454 20.31 18.22 0.21
N ILE A 455 20.58 16.99 -0.24
CA ILE A 455 20.16 15.79 0.50
C ILE A 455 20.72 15.84 1.94
N ARG A 456 22.02 16.23 2.09
CA ARG A 456 22.62 16.41 3.41
C ARG A 456 21.86 17.42 4.25
N LYS A 457 21.49 18.57 3.66
CA LYS A 457 20.68 19.60 4.34
C LYS A 457 19.30 19.06 4.78
N VAL A 458 18.65 18.24 3.95
CA VAL A 458 17.38 17.60 4.35
C VAL A 458 17.58 16.71 5.57
N PHE A 459 18.67 15.94 5.64
CA PHE A 459 18.99 15.17 6.83
C PHE A 459 19.35 16.03 8.05
N GLU A 460 20.01 17.17 7.85
CA GLU A 460 20.28 18.14 8.91
C GLU A 460 18.99 18.81 9.42
N LEU A 461 18.02 19.08 8.53
CA LEU A 461 16.69 19.56 8.93
C LEU A 461 15.99 18.58 9.89
N PHE A 462 16.13 17.29 9.70
CA PHE A 462 15.56 16.29 10.62
C PHE A 462 16.21 16.29 12.00
N GLU A 463 17.46 16.74 12.10
CA GLU A 463 18.20 16.82 13.36
C GLU A 463 18.04 18.18 14.05
N ALA A 464 17.74 19.25 13.29
CA ALA A 464 17.69 20.62 13.79
C ALA A 464 16.66 21.48 13.02
N THR A 465 15.39 21.31 13.37
CA THR A 465 14.24 21.94 12.69
C THR A 465 14.16 23.45 12.77
N TYR A 466 14.85 24.06 13.73
CA TYR A 466 14.83 25.52 13.97
C TYR A 466 15.73 26.32 13.00
N ARG A 467 16.50 25.65 12.16
CA ARG A 467 17.38 26.33 11.19
C ARG A 467 16.62 26.59 9.89
N PRO A 468 16.48 27.85 9.46
CA PRO A 468 15.93 28.16 8.16
C PRO A 468 16.84 27.62 7.06
N MET A 469 16.29 26.78 6.19
CA MET A 469 17.04 26.17 5.09
C MET A 469 16.50 26.63 3.74
N ARG A 470 17.42 26.96 2.83
CA ARG A 470 17.11 27.27 1.42
C ARG A 470 17.65 26.17 0.54
N PHE A 471 16.83 25.71 -0.39
CA PHE A 471 17.15 24.70 -1.38
C PHE A 471 17.17 25.34 -2.78
N ARG A 472 18.19 25.04 -3.59
CA ARG A 472 18.38 25.56 -4.95
C ARG A 472 18.34 24.45 -6.00
N HIS A 473 18.72 23.22 -5.60
CA HIS A 473 18.84 22.06 -6.47
C HIS A 473 17.71 21.07 -6.27
N LEU A 474 17.15 21.00 -5.06
CA LEU A 474 16.02 20.15 -4.71
C LEU A 474 14.81 21.02 -4.36
N ILE A 475 13.64 20.48 -4.63
CA ILE A 475 12.35 21.07 -4.28
C ILE A 475 11.80 20.30 -3.07
N VAL A 476 11.67 20.99 -1.95
CA VAL A 476 11.38 20.35 -0.65
C VAL A 476 10.08 20.87 -0.05
N SER A 477 9.13 19.96 0.24
CA SER A 477 7.97 20.28 1.07
C SER A 477 8.36 20.28 2.55
N PRO A 478 7.70 21.14 3.35
CA PRO A 478 6.62 22.06 3.01
C PRO A 478 7.10 23.43 2.49
N PHE A 479 8.40 23.61 2.28
CA PHE A 479 9.01 24.93 2.10
C PHE A 479 8.79 25.53 0.70
N SER A 480 8.90 24.72 -0.36
CA SER A 480 8.96 25.26 -1.73
C SER A 480 8.10 24.56 -2.76
N THR A 481 7.66 23.32 -2.53
CA THR A 481 7.08 22.46 -3.58
C THR A 481 5.85 23.07 -4.24
N ARG A 482 4.85 23.52 -3.47
CA ARG A 482 3.66 24.15 -4.05
C ARG A 482 4.00 25.38 -4.88
N ASN A 483 4.78 26.29 -4.29
CA ASN A 483 5.16 27.54 -4.96
C ASN A 483 5.98 27.29 -6.22
N PHE A 484 6.83 26.28 -6.21
CA PHE A 484 7.63 25.89 -7.36
C PHE A 484 6.75 25.47 -8.53
N PHE A 485 5.83 24.51 -8.33
CA PHE A 485 4.95 24.05 -9.39
C PHE A 485 3.93 25.12 -9.84
N MET A 486 3.51 25.99 -8.93
CA MET A 486 2.71 27.16 -9.31
C MET A 486 3.47 28.10 -10.26
N LYS A 487 4.79 28.30 -10.05
CA LYS A 487 5.65 29.09 -10.94
C LYS A 487 5.87 28.41 -12.29
N MET A 488 6.09 27.08 -12.29
CA MET A 488 6.21 26.31 -13.54
C MET A 488 4.96 26.46 -14.39
N LEU A 489 3.78 26.28 -13.79
CA LEU A 489 2.49 26.48 -14.48
C LEU A 489 2.28 27.95 -14.93
N GLU A 490 2.75 28.95 -14.15
CA GLU A 490 2.70 30.35 -14.57
C GLU A 490 3.57 30.62 -15.78
N TYR A 491 4.74 30.02 -15.85
CA TYR A 491 5.61 30.10 -17.01
C TYR A 491 4.90 29.56 -18.25
N GLU A 492 4.31 28.36 -18.20
CA GLU A 492 3.55 27.78 -19.30
C GLU A 492 2.35 28.66 -19.72
N ILE A 493 1.65 29.28 -18.75
CA ILE A 493 0.57 30.23 -19.03
C ILE A 493 1.07 31.43 -19.85
N ASN A 494 2.24 31.97 -19.51
CA ASN A 494 2.81 33.10 -20.19
C ASN A 494 3.27 32.74 -21.62
N GLU A 495 3.83 31.54 -21.80
CA GLU A 495 4.20 31.02 -23.12
C GLU A 495 2.96 30.83 -24.01
N ALA A 496 1.89 30.22 -23.47
CA ALA A 496 0.63 30.04 -24.19
C ALA A 496 -0.01 31.37 -24.61
N LYS A 497 -0.05 32.37 -23.71
CA LYS A 497 -0.56 33.70 -24.00
C LYS A 497 0.25 34.44 -25.07
N ALA A 498 1.53 34.14 -25.17
CA ALA A 498 2.43 34.65 -26.17
C ALA A 498 2.36 33.86 -27.50
N GLY A 499 1.47 32.88 -27.62
CA GLY A 499 1.29 32.06 -28.83
C GLY A 499 2.42 31.06 -29.04
N ARG A 500 3.24 30.79 -28.01
CA ARG A 500 4.32 29.81 -28.08
C ARG A 500 3.86 28.44 -27.58
N GLU A 501 4.59 27.39 -27.97
CA GLU A 501 4.30 26.03 -27.52
C GLU A 501 4.38 25.95 -25.99
N SER A 502 3.36 25.36 -25.39
CA SER A 502 3.25 25.23 -23.94
C SER A 502 2.48 23.98 -23.56
N TRP A 503 3.08 23.14 -22.72
CA TRP A 503 2.46 21.92 -22.26
C TRP A 503 3.01 21.47 -20.91
N ALA A 504 2.22 20.63 -20.23
CA ALA A 504 2.65 19.93 -19.03
C ALA A 504 2.17 18.48 -19.06
N ILE A 505 3.03 17.55 -18.65
CA ILE A 505 2.70 16.14 -18.40
C ILE A 505 2.91 15.86 -16.91
N ILE A 506 1.86 15.40 -16.23
CA ILE A 506 1.85 15.28 -14.78
C ILE A 506 1.38 13.89 -14.39
N LYS A 507 2.29 13.08 -13.82
CA LYS A 507 1.98 11.78 -13.27
C LYS A 507 2.04 11.82 -11.74
N LEU A 508 0.92 11.50 -11.09
CA LEU A 508 0.76 11.49 -9.63
C LEU A 508 -0.12 10.32 -9.19
N ASN A 509 -0.10 10.01 -7.90
CA ASN A 509 -1.12 9.11 -7.34
C ASN A 509 -2.41 9.87 -7.02
N ASN A 510 -2.28 11.10 -6.49
CA ASN A 510 -3.42 11.89 -6.02
C ASN A 510 -3.24 13.38 -6.32
N LEU A 511 -4.36 14.05 -6.57
CA LEU A 511 -4.46 15.49 -6.78
C LEU A 511 -5.69 16.02 -6.02
N ASP A 512 -5.47 16.83 -4.96
CA ASP A 512 -6.55 17.48 -4.20
C ASP A 512 -6.22 18.91 -3.72
N ASP A 513 -5.01 19.41 -4.01
CA ASP A 513 -4.62 20.77 -3.61
C ASP A 513 -5.40 21.80 -4.42
N LYS A 514 -6.31 22.52 -3.75
CA LYS A 514 -7.20 23.49 -4.38
C LYS A 514 -6.46 24.61 -5.13
N ARG A 515 -5.29 25.04 -4.62
CA ARG A 515 -4.51 26.13 -5.26
C ARG A 515 -3.91 25.65 -6.57
N ILE A 516 -3.37 24.43 -6.59
CA ILE A 516 -2.79 23.84 -7.80
C ILE A 516 -3.91 23.52 -8.81
N VAL A 517 -5.04 22.93 -8.37
CA VAL A 517 -6.19 22.65 -9.24
C VAL A 517 -6.69 23.92 -9.92
N ASN A 518 -6.88 25.00 -9.16
CA ASN A 518 -7.28 26.30 -9.73
C ASN A 518 -6.23 26.85 -10.71
N LYS A 519 -4.95 26.59 -10.46
CA LYS A 519 -3.87 27.02 -11.36
C LYS A 519 -3.87 26.21 -12.66
N LEU A 520 -4.15 24.91 -12.60
CA LEU A 520 -4.32 24.05 -13.78
C LEU A 520 -5.50 24.50 -14.64
N TYR A 521 -6.62 24.87 -14.03
CA TYR A 521 -7.75 25.46 -14.79
C TYR A 521 -7.34 26.75 -15.52
N LYS A 522 -6.65 27.67 -14.83
CA LYS A 522 -6.12 28.90 -15.45
C LYS A 522 -5.14 28.60 -16.60
N ALA A 523 -4.32 27.57 -16.44
CA ALA A 523 -3.40 27.15 -17.49
C ALA A 523 -4.15 26.60 -18.71
N SER A 524 -5.16 25.77 -18.50
CA SER A 524 -6.04 25.31 -19.59
C SER A 524 -6.74 26.46 -20.31
N GLN A 525 -7.30 27.41 -19.57
CA GLN A 525 -7.96 28.61 -20.14
C GLN A 525 -7.00 29.47 -20.94
N ALA A 526 -5.71 29.50 -20.60
CA ALA A 526 -4.66 30.17 -21.35
C ALA A 526 -4.23 29.42 -22.62
N GLY A 527 -4.64 28.18 -22.82
CA GLY A 527 -4.30 27.34 -23.96
C GLY A 527 -3.19 26.30 -23.71
N VAL A 528 -2.67 26.19 -22.48
CA VAL A 528 -1.65 25.17 -22.13
C VAL A 528 -2.23 23.77 -22.30
N LYS A 529 -1.55 22.88 -23.01
CA LYS A 529 -1.95 21.49 -23.19
C LYS A 529 -1.48 20.65 -22.00
N ILE A 530 -2.42 20.14 -21.21
CA ILE A 530 -2.11 19.41 -19.98
C ILE A 530 -2.57 17.97 -20.09
N LYS A 531 -1.64 17.02 -19.93
CA LYS A 531 -1.94 15.60 -19.89
C LYS A 531 -1.57 15.04 -18.51
N MET A 532 -2.50 14.35 -17.88
CA MET A 532 -2.30 13.86 -16.52
C MET A 532 -2.53 12.35 -16.42
N ILE A 533 -1.71 11.69 -15.61
CA ILE A 533 -1.86 10.28 -15.26
C ILE A 533 -2.08 10.23 -13.75
N ILE A 534 -3.33 10.08 -13.31
CA ILE A 534 -3.71 10.09 -11.89
C ILE A 534 -4.31 8.74 -11.52
N ARG A 535 -3.65 8.04 -10.60
CA ARG A 535 -4.07 6.69 -10.23
C ARG A 535 -5.32 6.64 -9.37
N SER A 536 -5.51 7.60 -8.46
CA SER A 536 -6.53 7.54 -7.41
C SER A 536 -7.32 8.85 -7.31
N ILE A 537 -7.17 9.61 -6.21
CA ILE A 537 -7.96 10.82 -5.98
C ILE A 537 -7.61 11.89 -7.02
N CYS A 538 -8.62 12.40 -7.72
CA CYS A 538 -8.53 13.55 -8.61
C CYS A 538 -9.73 14.45 -8.37
N THR A 539 -9.51 15.63 -7.77
CA THR A 539 -10.59 16.61 -7.55
C THR A 539 -10.74 17.58 -8.72
N LEU A 540 -9.82 17.52 -9.69
CA LEU A 540 -9.92 18.25 -10.94
C LEU A 540 -10.90 17.55 -11.88
N VAL A 541 -11.79 18.29 -12.52
CA VAL A 541 -12.71 17.79 -13.57
C VAL A 541 -12.17 18.20 -14.95
N PRO A 542 -11.68 17.25 -15.76
CA PRO A 542 -11.12 17.56 -17.08
C PRO A 542 -12.21 17.71 -18.14
N GLY A 543 -11.87 18.33 -19.27
CA GLY A 543 -12.72 18.39 -20.47
C GLY A 543 -13.94 19.29 -20.37
N VAL A 544 -14.04 20.15 -19.35
CA VAL A 544 -15.14 21.13 -19.22
C VAL A 544 -14.86 22.32 -20.12
N LYS A 545 -15.80 22.63 -20.99
CA LYS A 545 -15.71 23.76 -21.92
C LYS A 545 -15.39 25.07 -21.19
N GLU A 546 -14.50 25.87 -21.74
CA GLU A 546 -14.02 27.16 -21.20
C GLU A 546 -13.29 27.07 -19.83
N ILE A 547 -13.18 25.91 -19.23
CA ILE A 547 -12.52 25.73 -17.91
C ILE A 547 -11.31 24.79 -18.01
N SER A 548 -11.53 23.57 -18.49
CA SER A 548 -10.52 22.52 -18.52
C SER A 548 -10.48 21.75 -19.84
N GLU A 549 -10.90 22.37 -20.94
CA GLU A 549 -10.96 21.72 -22.26
C GLU A 549 -9.59 21.28 -22.80
N ASN A 550 -8.50 21.88 -22.31
CA ASN A 550 -7.13 21.52 -22.64
C ASN A 550 -6.50 20.56 -21.64
N ILE A 551 -7.29 19.98 -20.72
CA ILE A 551 -6.82 19.00 -19.73
C ILE A 551 -7.38 17.62 -20.04
N GLU A 552 -6.51 16.65 -20.21
CA GLU A 552 -6.86 15.23 -20.31
C GLU A 552 -6.31 14.48 -19.08
N VAL A 553 -7.13 13.61 -18.48
CA VAL A 553 -6.72 12.82 -17.32
C VAL A 553 -6.99 11.34 -17.56
N PHE A 554 -6.02 10.51 -17.30
CA PHE A 554 -6.08 9.05 -17.41
C PHE A 554 -5.69 8.38 -16.10
N SER A 555 -6.21 7.18 -15.88
CA SER A 555 -5.80 6.30 -14.81
C SER A 555 -5.40 4.93 -15.39
N ILE A 556 -4.26 4.40 -14.98
CA ILE A 556 -3.76 3.10 -15.45
C ILE A 556 -3.81 2.11 -14.29
N LEU A 557 -4.53 1.00 -14.50
CA LEU A 557 -4.64 -0.12 -13.58
C LEU A 557 -4.31 -1.40 -14.33
N ASP A 558 -3.19 -2.04 -13.99
CA ASP A 558 -2.75 -3.29 -14.60
C ASP A 558 -2.05 -4.17 -13.56
N LYS A 559 -1.13 -5.03 -13.96
CA LYS A 559 -0.38 -5.97 -13.12
C LYS A 559 0.32 -5.29 -11.94
N TYR A 560 0.98 -4.17 -12.20
CA TYR A 560 1.74 -3.41 -11.22
C TYR A 560 0.99 -2.15 -10.77
N LEU A 561 1.22 -1.72 -9.55
CA LEU A 561 0.66 -0.47 -9.02
C LEU A 561 1.45 0.72 -9.54
N GLU A 562 0.83 1.57 -10.34
CA GLU A 562 1.42 2.84 -10.76
C GLU A 562 1.62 3.75 -9.53
N HIS A 563 2.89 4.09 -9.21
CA HIS A 563 3.21 4.79 -7.97
C HIS A 563 4.20 5.94 -8.15
N ALA A 564 4.95 5.96 -9.23
CA ALA A 564 5.91 7.03 -9.52
C ALA A 564 5.22 8.40 -9.65
N ARG A 565 5.91 9.46 -9.19
CA ARG A 565 5.53 10.85 -9.41
C ARG A 565 6.58 11.46 -10.33
N ILE A 566 6.13 11.86 -11.51
CA ILE A 566 6.94 12.44 -12.56
C ILE A 566 6.21 13.64 -13.12
N THR A 567 6.87 14.76 -13.25
CA THR A 567 6.30 15.96 -13.88
C THR A 567 7.25 16.49 -14.95
N ALA A 568 6.70 16.84 -16.10
CA ALA A 568 7.42 17.42 -17.22
C ALA A 568 6.72 18.68 -17.71
N PHE A 569 7.49 19.71 -18.05
CA PHE A 569 7.02 20.99 -18.55
C PHE A 569 7.80 21.37 -19.80
N CYS A 570 7.12 22.00 -20.78
CA CYS A 570 7.72 22.47 -22.05
C CYS A 570 8.84 23.46 -21.83
N HIS A 571 8.60 24.43 -20.95
CA HIS A 571 9.55 25.45 -20.50
C HIS A 571 10.27 26.17 -21.67
N GLY A 572 9.49 26.57 -22.71
CA GLY A 572 10.03 27.28 -23.86
C GLY A 572 10.93 26.42 -24.76
N GLY A 573 10.76 25.09 -24.74
CA GLY A 573 11.55 24.12 -25.50
C GLY A 573 12.73 23.52 -24.73
N ASP A 574 13.14 24.11 -23.59
CA ASP A 574 14.10 23.51 -22.65
C ASP A 574 13.34 22.67 -21.60
N THR A 575 12.91 21.49 -22.03
CA THR A 575 12.03 20.63 -21.24
C THR A 575 12.59 20.31 -19.87
N ASN A 576 11.84 20.64 -18.84
CA ASN A 576 12.18 20.33 -17.46
C ASN A 576 11.44 19.09 -16.97
N VAL A 577 12.16 18.09 -16.48
CA VAL A 577 11.61 16.83 -15.94
C VAL A 577 12.02 16.67 -14.49
N PHE A 578 11.04 16.29 -13.65
CA PHE A 578 11.23 16.10 -12.22
C PHE A 578 10.68 14.76 -11.76
N ILE A 579 11.36 14.14 -10.80
CA ILE A 579 10.89 12.97 -10.07
C ILE A 579 10.80 13.28 -8.58
N GLY A 580 9.86 12.69 -7.85
CA GLY A 580 9.75 12.98 -6.43
C GLY A 580 8.80 12.08 -5.65
N SER A 581 8.71 12.36 -4.36
CA SER A 581 7.87 11.60 -3.43
C SER A 581 6.49 12.23 -3.19
N ALA A 582 6.29 13.50 -3.56
CA ALA A 582 5.08 14.26 -3.27
C ALA A 582 3.96 14.00 -4.27
N ASP A 583 2.78 13.68 -3.78
CA ASP A 583 1.53 13.94 -4.49
C ASP A 583 1.13 15.42 -4.33
N TRP A 584 0.28 15.93 -5.21
CA TRP A 584 -0.22 17.30 -5.09
C TRP A 584 -1.48 17.37 -4.22
N MET A 585 -1.27 17.03 -2.95
CA MET A 585 -2.28 17.07 -1.89
C MET A 585 -1.84 18.00 -0.76
N GLY A 586 -2.80 18.64 -0.10
CA GLY A 586 -2.51 19.52 1.05
C GLY A 586 -1.60 18.85 2.08
N ARG A 587 -1.90 17.61 2.47
CA ARG A 587 -1.08 16.85 3.44
C ARG A 587 0.38 16.64 3.01
N ASN A 588 0.64 16.46 1.70
CA ASN A 588 2.01 16.28 1.19
C ASN A 588 2.76 17.61 1.10
N LEU A 589 2.04 18.67 0.75
CA LEU A 589 2.62 19.97 0.49
C LEU A 589 2.80 20.84 1.75
N ASP A 590 2.04 20.55 2.83
CA ASP A 590 2.03 21.37 4.06
C ASP A 590 2.54 20.61 5.29
N ASN A 591 2.30 19.28 5.40
CA ASN A 591 2.50 18.53 6.65
C ASN A 591 3.53 17.39 6.53
N ARG A 592 4.19 17.27 5.36
CA ARG A 592 5.19 16.24 5.13
C ARG A 592 6.48 16.82 4.63
N VAL A 593 7.60 16.18 4.98
CA VAL A 593 8.86 16.40 4.29
C VAL A 593 8.91 15.46 3.09
N GLU A 594 8.78 16.05 1.92
CA GLU A 594 8.86 15.39 0.61
C GLU A 594 10.01 16.02 -0.19
N VAL A 595 10.60 15.26 -1.09
CA VAL A 595 11.66 15.77 -1.96
C VAL A 595 11.34 15.47 -3.41
N THR A 596 11.51 16.47 -4.25
CA THR A 596 11.47 16.38 -5.71
C THR A 596 12.82 16.84 -6.26
N ALA A 597 13.38 16.09 -7.20
CA ALA A 597 14.65 16.36 -7.86
C ALA A 597 14.44 16.63 -9.35
N PRO A 598 15.14 17.60 -9.93
CA PRO A 598 15.24 17.74 -11.38
C PRO A 598 16.11 16.62 -11.93
N VAL A 599 15.72 16.05 -13.06
CA VAL A 599 16.57 15.17 -13.86
C VAL A 599 17.31 16.04 -14.87
N ARG A 600 18.64 16.12 -14.75
CA ARG A 600 19.45 17.08 -15.53
C ARG A 600 20.12 16.48 -16.77
N ASP A 601 20.39 15.17 -16.71
CA ASP A 601 20.96 14.45 -17.86
C ASP A 601 19.92 14.31 -18.97
N GLU A 602 20.25 14.79 -20.17
CA GLU A 602 19.31 14.80 -21.30
C GLU A 602 18.89 13.40 -21.73
N THR A 603 19.78 12.40 -21.61
CA THR A 603 19.47 11.02 -21.94
C THR A 603 18.43 10.45 -20.97
N LEU A 604 18.57 10.77 -19.68
CA LEU A 604 17.64 10.35 -18.63
C LEU A 604 16.31 11.12 -18.69
N LYS A 605 16.34 12.42 -19.06
CA LYS A 605 15.12 13.19 -19.35
C LYS A 605 14.32 12.52 -20.48
N GLN A 606 14.99 12.24 -21.60
CA GLN A 606 14.35 11.61 -22.74
C GLN A 606 13.78 10.24 -22.39
N GLU A 607 14.47 9.45 -21.57
CA GLU A 607 13.98 8.16 -21.09
C GLU A 607 12.67 8.28 -20.31
N LEU A 608 12.56 9.27 -19.43
CA LEU A 608 11.32 9.54 -18.71
C LEU A 608 10.20 10.04 -19.61
N LEU A 609 10.52 10.88 -20.59
CA LEU A 609 9.55 11.38 -21.57
C LEU A 609 9.03 10.26 -22.47
N ASP A 610 9.89 9.36 -22.93
CA ASP A 610 9.48 8.17 -23.71
C ASP A 610 8.53 7.27 -22.90
N MET A 611 8.84 7.05 -21.62
CA MET A 611 7.99 6.26 -20.74
C MET A 611 6.64 6.96 -20.48
N LEU A 612 6.61 8.27 -20.30
CA LEU A 612 5.37 9.02 -20.16
C LEU A 612 4.56 8.97 -21.46
N ASP A 613 5.20 9.04 -22.63
CA ASP A 613 4.53 8.92 -23.93
C ASP A 613 3.90 7.54 -24.11
N ILE A 614 4.61 6.45 -23.77
CA ILE A 614 4.03 5.09 -23.76
C ILE A 614 2.77 5.05 -22.89
N GLN A 615 2.82 5.65 -21.69
CA GLN A 615 1.66 5.69 -20.78
C GLN A 615 0.50 6.51 -21.35
N LEU A 616 0.79 7.64 -21.98
CA LEU A 616 -0.22 8.49 -22.60
C LEU A 616 -0.85 7.84 -23.83
N ARG A 617 -0.16 6.96 -24.52
CA ARG A 617 -0.66 6.20 -25.67
C ARG A 617 -1.43 4.93 -25.29
N ASP A 618 -1.39 4.51 -24.02
CA ASP A 618 -2.11 3.30 -23.58
C ASP A 618 -3.59 3.35 -23.97
N ASN A 619 -4.00 2.38 -24.78
CA ASN A 619 -5.38 2.17 -25.25
C ASN A 619 -5.93 0.80 -24.86
N THR A 620 -5.26 0.12 -23.94
CA THR A 620 -5.58 -1.24 -23.47
C THR A 620 -6.04 -1.26 -22.02
N LYS A 621 -5.31 -0.55 -21.14
CA LYS A 621 -5.55 -0.53 -19.68
C LYS A 621 -5.87 0.86 -19.13
N ALA A 622 -5.54 1.92 -19.87
CA ALA A 622 -5.86 3.28 -19.45
C ALA A 622 -7.37 3.50 -19.41
N ARG A 623 -7.81 4.20 -18.38
CA ARG A 623 -9.20 4.63 -18.18
C ARG A 623 -9.28 6.13 -18.18
N ILE A 624 -10.30 6.64 -18.80
CA ILE A 624 -10.58 8.07 -18.85
C ILE A 624 -11.13 8.50 -17.48
N VAL A 625 -10.52 9.49 -16.88
CA VAL A 625 -11.04 10.19 -15.72
C VAL A 625 -11.87 11.35 -16.21
N ASP A 626 -13.16 11.33 -15.95
CA ASP A 626 -14.12 12.36 -16.37
C ASP A 626 -15.01 12.80 -15.20
N GLY A 627 -15.77 13.87 -15.41
CA GLY A 627 -16.68 14.42 -14.39
C GLY A 627 -17.87 13.51 -14.04
N THR A 628 -18.10 12.43 -14.79
CA THR A 628 -19.22 11.50 -14.60
C THR A 628 -18.79 10.21 -13.91
N PHE A 629 -17.50 10.04 -13.63
CA PHE A 629 -16.91 8.81 -13.11
C PHE A 629 -17.24 7.57 -13.96
N SER A 630 -17.28 7.75 -15.30
CA SER A 630 -17.68 6.70 -16.24
C SER A 630 -16.77 5.48 -16.23
N ASN A 631 -15.53 5.65 -15.79
CA ASN A 631 -14.50 4.62 -15.71
C ASN A 631 -14.30 3.84 -17.02
N ARG A 632 -14.54 4.50 -18.16
CA ARG A 632 -14.42 3.92 -19.50
C ARG A 632 -12.97 3.71 -19.88
N PHE A 633 -12.68 2.61 -20.57
CA PHE A 633 -11.37 2.42 -21.19
C PHE A 633 -11.12 3.46 -22.28
N LYS A 634 -9.89 3.95 -22.32
CA LYS A 634 -9.40 4.72 -23.45
C LYS A 634 -9.21 3.77 -24.64
N GLN A 635 -10.08 3.86 -25.62
CA GLN A 635 -10.04 3.03 -26.83
C GLN A 635 -9.87 3.89 -28.07
N ASN A 636 -9.05 3.47 -29.00
CA ASN A 636 -8.89 4.06 -30.33
C ASN A 636 -8.54 2.97 -31.34
N LYS A 637 -8.45 3.34 -32.63
CA LYS A 637 -8.12 2.44 -33.73
C LYS A 637 -6.61 2.30 -33.98
N LEU A 638 -5.76 2.92 -33.16
CA LEU A 638 -4.31 2.84 -33.25
C LEU A 638 -3.80 1.45 -32.77
N PRO A 639 -2.57 1.08 -33.08
CA PRO A 639 -1.96 -0.12 -32.55
C PRO A 639 -2.12 -0.21 -31.03
N LYS A 640 -2.28 -1.43 -30.51
CA LYS A 640 -2.47 -1.66 -29.10
C LYS A 640 -1.20 -1.31 -28.33
N VAL A 641 -1.33 -0.43 -27.34
CA VAL A 641 -0.30 -0.08 -26.38
C VAL A 641 -0.78 -0.50 -25.00
N ARG A 642 0.01 -1.31 -24.32
CA ARG A 642 -0.22 -1.71 -22.93
C ARG A 642 0.97 -1.27 -22.10
N THR A 643 0.83 -0.17 -21.41
CA THR A 643 1.89 0.57 -20.71
C THR A 643 2.98 -0.32 -20.08
N GLN A 644 2.59 -1.27 -19.23
CA GLN A 644 3.56 -1.99 -18.40
C GLN A 644 4.41 -2.99 -19.20
N TRP A 645 3.86 -3.55 -20.28
CA TRP A 645 4.61 -4.42 -21.19
C TRP A 645 5.49 -3.61 -22.15
N ASP A 646 4.92 -2.58 -22.76
CA ASP A 646 5.67 -1.74 -23.70
C ASP A 646 6.80 -0.96 -23.01
N THR A 647 6.60 -0.56 -21.75
CA THR A 647 7.68 0.02 -20.92
C THR A 647 8.78 -1.00 -20.65
N TYR A 648 8.43 -2.25 -20.34
CA TYR A 648 9.42 -3.30 -20.12
C TYR A 648 10.24 -3.56 -21.40
N ASP A 649 9.57 -3.67 -22.54
CA ASP A 649 10.23 -3.89 -23.83
C ASP A 649 11.12 -2.71 -24.23
N TYR A 650 10.65 -1.49 -24.00
CA TYR A 650 11.46 -0.26 -24.19
C TYR A 650 12.74 -0.31 -23.35
N LEU A 651 12.64 -0.59 -22.06
CA LEU A 651 13.79 -0.69 -21.16
C LEU A 651 14.72 -1.86 -21.53
N LYS A 652 14.15 -2.98 -21.96
CA LYS A 652 14.90 -4.14 -22.43
C LYS A 652 15.74 -3.78 -23.67
N GLN A 653 15.16 -3.11 -24.65
CA GLN A 653 15.90 -2.66 -25.84
C GLN A 653 17.01 -1.65 -25.50
N LYS A 654 16.75 -0.76 -24.55
CA LYS A 654 17.67 0.30 -24.18
C LYS A 654 18.82 -0.15 -23.28
N HIS A 655 18.54 -1.06 -22.34
CA HIS A 655 19.46 -1.47 -21.28
C HIS A 655 19.98 -2.91 -21.42
N TYR A 656 19.35 -3.74 -22.24
CA TYR A 656 19.76 -5.13 -22.40
C TYR A 656 20.54 -5.28 -23.71
N LYS A 657 21.86 -5.43 -23.61
CA LYS A 657 22.62 -5.99 -24.71
C LYS A 657 22.49 -7.50 -24.61
N ASN A 658 21.99 -8.18 -25.66
CA ASN A 658 22.14 -9.63 -25.75
C ASN A 658 23.59 -9.96 -25.42
N PRO A 659 23.85 -10.90 -24.49
CA PRO A 659 25.19 -11.44 -24.40
C PRO A 659 25.48 -12.07 -25.78
N SER A 660 26.40 -11.41 -26.52
CA SER A 660 26.94 -11.92 -27.78
C SER A 660 27.74 -13.19 -27.53
#